data_8177eb2c5d04864a040d017531ffa6d7
#
_entry.id   8177eb2c5d04864a040d017531ffa6d7
#
_cell.length_a   1.000
_cell.length_b   1.000
_cell.length_c   1.000
_cell.angle_alpha   90.00
_cell.angle_beta   90.00
_cell.angle_gamma   90.00
#
_symmetry.space_group_name_H-M   'P 1'
#
loop_
_entity.id
_entity.type
_entity.pdbx_description
1 polymer ?
#
loop_
_entity_poly.entity_id
_entity_poly.type
_entity_poly.pdbx_seq_one_letter_code
_entity_poly.pdbx_strand_id
1 'polypeptide(L)'
;MTGKKLQRLLACLLAVLLLSQVGAFLPAARAAGGYSLQNGTAIIKSGMSDAEVNRALTRALVVGFDQMSEADQNALLDSLQWEYYCEGKDTKTGLIKHSDWGSIGGFESETSIGKGWYKVTTHYKHPALKDNSDGNYNVRVRGTNAAVTLTKAEKPDSSISLRSGVQVKMPYTDAGALDFNALRARIFEQVVASSTPNLTVNDVHIEYYAKSELVSHKEWVKLEGEFVTIPILNQTVGYPAISEGNWKIRITFDGNADYKGCSGEMDVTFLDRDAAPFHLKGGVTEVGIVYNADLSINYAATEQALREALIESTDPSYPIDLVKVEYNIYGTSITDDWIANYKDLSYKVLDSDLLDGIKAGKFGLGDQLLRLSWRGNADYKPFEETRVRVKMVDNRQPTEVVLKPSISLIYNKDVSVVAGQIFEYVINWDDSTLPEKDTLSADDFMFEYEAEVMITDKDGLVVGTGEKRWAPIAGEKVLTSYTFCEQIGAGEQKIRVTYKGNADNRPSNGAELPDGCYLTIKKAPVTVKVHSTSIYADEELSKDFVTTDPVDNFDIFTVFGGVTSDVTGSVFVQLPERLTKGTIIKLIDKTLEGLGQKTLTQMMQEGMTVGELRKLFNDIVTNADNLPQEVKELLAKAGIDIDTFVKLNEALNKFPGLLDNVRVAFGTPDQAGIYTVCAVTNNKNYHTGFAMGSLVVKAHVSDVRLTWNAPINGKLTVEEAAAFDFGATLRYNEKPVADQSSVKCLYTGITSNWQSYSCTTTPPSEPGRYVMTVVTLGGNYQAAPITRSFQITK
;
A
#
# COMPACT_ATOMS: atom_id res chain seq x y z
N MET A 1 -81.82 -49.32 -29.72
CA MET A 1 -81.26 -48.79 -28.48
C MET A 1 -81.64 -49.72 -27.33
N THR A 2 -80.66 -50.39 -26.76
CA THR A 2 -80.92 -51.46 -25.79
C THR A 2 -81.33 -50.87 -24.41
N GLY A 3 -82.36 -51.51 -23.75
CA GLY A 3 -83.07 -51.08 -22.56
C GLY A 3 -82.18 -50.62 -21.35
N LYS A 4 -80.92 -50.87 -21.33
CA LYS A 4 -80.02 -50.36 -20.27
C LYS A 4 -79.67 -48.86 -20.38
N LYS A 5 -79.77 -48.27 -21.56
CA LYS A 5 -79.56 -46.80 -21.73
C LYS A 5 -80.82 -46.03 -21.33
N LEU A 6 -82.00 -46.61 -21.55
CA LEU A 6 -83.24 -45.98 -21.11
C LEU A 6 -83.46 -46.04 -19.61
N GLN A 7 -83.03 -47.12 -18.92
CA GLN A 7 -83.02 -47.20 -17.47
C GLN A 7 -82.04 -46.22 -16.81
N ARG A 8 -80.90 -45.99 -17.40
CA ARG A 8 -79.99 -44.97 -16.88
C ARG A 8 -80.50 -43.55 -17.08
N LEU A 9 -81.14 -43.27 -18.21
CA LEU A 9 -81.75 -41.96 -18.46
C LEU A 9 -83.00 -41.73 -17.51
N LEU A 10 -83.74 -42.75 -17.23
CA LEU A 10 -84.89 -42.68 -16.25
C LEU A 10 -84.36 -42.52 -14.81
N ALA A 11 -83.29 -43.20 -14.45
CA ALA A 11 -82.71 -43.04 -13.14
C ALA A 11 -82.07 -41.67 -12.92
N CYS A 12 -81.47 -41.08 -13.96
CA CYS A 12 -80.95 -39.70 -13.92
C CYS A 12 -82.13 -38.68 -13.89
N LEU A 13 -83.20 -38.90 -14.63
CA LEU A 13 -84.38 -38.01 -14.58
C LEU A 13 -85.12 -38.12 -13.23
N LEU A 14 -85.17 -39.31 -12.66
CA LEU A 14 -85.79 -39.51 -11.32
C LEU A 14 -84.88 -38.87 -10.22
N ALA A 15 -83.54 -38.93 -10.33
CA ALA A 15 -82.67 -38.30 -9.42
C ALA A 15 -82.77 -36.77 -9.52
N VAL A 16 -82.93 -36.22 -10.70
CA VAL A 16 -83.15 -34.79 -10.91
C VAL A 16 -84.51 -34.32 -10.44
N LEU A 17 -85.56 -35.11 -10.61
CA LEU A 17 -86.87 -34.82 -10.08
C LEU A 17 -87.00 -35.00 -8.53
N LEU A 18 -86.25 -35.93 -7.96
CA LEU A 18 -86.14 -36.05 -6.49
C LEU A 18 -85.39 -34.94 -5.86
N LEU A 19 -84.39 -34.41 -6.55
CA LEU A 19 -83.65 -33.22 -6.10
C LEU A 19 -84.39 -31.91 -6.25
N SER A 20 -85.43 -31.85 -7.11
CA SER A 20 -86.26 -30.65 -7.30
C SER A 20 -87.49 -30.56 -6.36
N GLN A 21 -87.80 -31.63 -5.61
CA GLN A 21 -88.91 -31.65 -4.67
C GLN A 21 -88.50 -31.64 -3.18
N VAL A 22 -87.22 -31.56 -2.88
CA VAL A 22 -86.78 -31.41 -1.49
C VAL A 22 -86.32 -29.95 -1.25
N GLY A 23 -87.23 -29.08 -1.70
CA GLY A 23 -87.09 -27.60 -1.46
C GLY A 23 -87.91 -27.14 -0.27
N ALA A 24 -88.23 -27.99 0.66
CA ALA A 24 -88.95 -27.55 1.89
C ALA A 24 -88.48 -28.39 3.07
N PHE A 25 -87.86 -27.71 3.99
CA PHE A 25 -87.59 -28.14 5.35
C PHE A 25 -86.61 -29.35 5.54
N LEU A 26 -85.37 -29.06 5.24
CA LEU A 26 -84.31 -29.70 6.04
C LEU A 26 -83.87 -28.75 7.15
N PRO A 27 -83.76 -29.18 8.41
CA PRO A 27 -83.21 -28.35 9.46
C PRO A 27 -81.83 -27.95 9.09
N ALA A 28 -81.49 -26.69 9.26
CA ALA A 28 -80.15 -26.17 9.06
C ALA A 28 -79.10 -27.08 9.69
N ALA A 29 -78.24 -27.71 8.89
CA ALA A 29 -77.15 -28.52 9.37
C ALA A 29 -76.17 -27.61 10.13
N ARG A 30 -75.96 -27.85 11.43
CA ARG A 30 -74.99 -27.16 12.27
C ARG A 30 -73.61 -27.56 11.81
N ALA A 31 -72.87 -26.65 11.24
CA ALA A 31 -71.42 -26.83 10.96
C ALA A 31 -70.66 -26.84 12.28
N ALA A 32 -69.54 -27.59 12.34
CA ALA A 32 -68.63 -27.58 13.45
C ALA A 32 -68.00 -26.22 13.57
N GLY A 33 -68.50 -25.31 14.42
CA GLY A 33 -68.02 -23.94 14.55
C GLY A 33 -69.06 -22.89 14.96
N GLY A 34 -70.32 -23.37 15.33
CA GLY A 34 -71.31 -22.47 15.93
C GLY A 34 -72.21 -21.69 14.98
N TYR A 35 -72.10 -21.87 13.66
CA TYR A 35 -72.98 -21.29 12.63
C TYR A 35 -73.76 -22.38 11.89
N SER A 36 -74.92 -22.00 11.30
CA SER A 36 -75.75 -22.93 10.45
C SER A 36 -75.72 -22.41 9.02
N LEU A 37 -75.83 -23.35 8.05
CA LEU A 37 -75.84 -23.00 6.63
C LEU A 37 -77.31 -23.09 6.10
N GLN A 38 -77.58 -22.27 5.11
CA GLN A 38 -78.80 -22.27 4.32
C GLN A 38 -78.45 -22.29 2.83
N ASN A 39 -79.37 -22.69 2.02
CA ASN A 39 -79.30 -22.47 0.60
C ASN A 39 -79.64 -21.00 0.32
N GLY A 40 -78.89 -20.38 -0.63
CA GLY A 40 -79.06 -18.94 -0.90
C GLY A 40 -78.67 -18.53 -2.32
N THR A 41 -78.81 -17.26 -2.58
CA THR A 41 -78.41 -16.67 -3.84
C THR A 41 -77.26 -15.74 -3.58
N ALA A 42 -76.16 -15.88 -4.29
CA ALA A 42 -74.99 -14.98 -4.24
C ALA A 42 -74.81 -14.28 -5.57
N ILE A 43 -74.55 -12.95 -5.52
CA ILE A 43 -74.32 -12.16 -6.69
C ILE A 43 -72.79 -12.06 -6.83
N ILE A 44 -72.27 -12.50 -7.97
CA ILE A 44 -70.83 -12.43 -8.32
C ILE A 44 -70.67 -11.47 -9.49
N LYS A 45 -69.79 -10.49 -9.30
CA LYS A 45 -69.42 -9.54 -10.38
C LYS A 45 -68.14 -10.01 -11.04
N SER A 46 -67.97 -9.67 -12.30
CA SER A 46 -66.71 -9.95 -13.02
C SER A 46 -65.57 -9.20 -12.39
N GLY A 47 -64.41 -9.84 -12.18
CA GLY A 47 -63.24 -9.26 -11.58
C GLY A 47 -63.13 -9.36 -10.04
N MET A 48 -64.13 -9.97 -9.38
CA MET A 48 -64.00 -10.28 -7.97
C MET A 48 -62.80 -11.20 -7.71
N SER A 49 -62.05 -10.91 -6.69
CA SER A 49 -61.03 -11.81 -6.17
C SER A 49 -61.67 -13.03 -5.49
N ASP A 50 -60.89 -14.09 -5.33
CA ASP A 50 -61.38 -15.32 -4.66
C ASP A 50 -61.81 -15.04 -3.20
N ALA A 51 -61.19 -14.08 -2.54
CA ALA A 51 -61.59 -13.64 -1.20
C ALA A 51 -62.94 -12.92 -1.22
N GLU A 52 -63.22 -12.09 -2.21
CA GLU A 52 -64.53 -11.42 -2.35
C GLU A 52 -65.65 -12.39 -2.69
N VAL A 53 -65.36 -13.41 -3.52
CA VAL A 53 -66.33 -14.49 -3.78
C VAL A 53 -66.60 -15.30 -2.52
N ASN A 54 -65.58 -15.66 -1.74
CA ASN A 54 -65.75 -16.33 -0.47
C ASN A 54 -66.64 -15.51 0.50
N ARG A 55 -66.42 -14.22 0.59
CA ARG A 55 -67.23 -13.30 1.42
C ARG A 55 -68.65 -13.21 0.91
N ALA A 56 -68.89 -13.18 -0.38
CA ALA A 56 -70.22 -13.16 -0.97
C ALA A 56 -71.00 -14.45 -0.65
N LEU A 57 -70.34 -15.61 -0.75
CA LEU A 57 -70.90 -16.89 -0.35
C LEU A 57 -71.20 -16.93 1.15
N THR A 58 -70.33 -16.47 1.99
CA THR A 58 -70.46 -16.42 3.45
C THR A 58 -71.73 -15.62 3.84
N ARG A 59 -71.90 -14.44 3.26
CA ARG A 59 -73.04 -13.55 3.46
C ARG A 59 -74.38 -14.21 3.03
N ALA A 60 -74.36 -14.92 1.90
CA ALA A 60 -75.54 -15.52 1.33
C ALA A 60 -75.95 -16.82 2.02
N LEU A 61 -75.00 -17.59 2.54
CA LEU A 61 -75.20 -18.98 2.95
C LEU A 61 -75.09 -19.21 4.47
N VAL A 62 -74.60 -18.24 5.24
CA VAL A 62 -74.62 -18.39 6.73
C VAL A 62 -75.93 -17.83 7.28
N VAL A 63 -76.63 -18.63 8.00
CA VAL A 63 -77.91 -18.24 8.58
C VAL A 63 -77.75 -17.12 9.59
N GLY A 64 -78.57 -16.05 9.43
CA GLY A 64 -78.53 -14.89 10.34
C GLY A 64 -77.24 -14.08 10.31
N PHE A 65 -76.47 -14.15 9.23
CA PHE A 65 -75.25 -13.41 9.08
C PHE A 65 -75.41 -11.89 9.34
N ASP A 66 -76.43 -11.27 8.74
CA ASP A 66 -76.67 -9.82 8.86
C ASP A 66 -77.17 -9.43 10.27
N GLN A 67 -77.52 -10.40 11.12
CA GLN A 67 -77.98 -10.20 12.52
C GLN A 67 -76.84 -10.39 13.53
N MET A 68 -75.66 -10.79 13.09
CA MET A 68 -74.47 -10.98 13.92
C MET A 68 -73.80 -9.61 14.22
N SER A 69 -72.98 -9.59 15.30
CA SER A 69 -72.19 -8.45 15.55
C SER A 69 -71.15 -8.28 14.42
N GLU A 70 -70.68 -7.02 14.17
CA GLU A 70 -69.70 -6.72 13.12
C GLU A 70 -68.43 -7.53 13.31
N ALA A 71 -68.03 -7.73 14.56
CA ALA A 71 -66.82 -8.53 14.90
C ALA A 71 -67.00 -9.99 14.52
N ASP A 72 -68.23 -10.59 14.77
CA ASP A 72 -68.52 -11.97 14.41
C ASP A 72 -68.64 -12.12 12.89
N GLN A 73 -69.27 -11.16 12.22
CA GLN A 73 -69.34 -11.12 10.75
C GLN A 73 -67.93 -11.12 10.12
N ASN A 74 -67.04 -10.26 10.59
CA ASN A 74 -65.70 -10.17 10.07
C ASN A 74 -64.88 -11.44 10.36
N ALA A 75 -65.02 -11.99 11.56
CA ALA A 75 -64.38 -13.25 11.91
C ALA A 75 -64.83 -14.42 11.00
N LEU A 76 -66.12 -14.49 10.64
CA LEU A 76 -66.62 -15.51 9.72
C LEU A 76 -66.15 -15.24 8.27
N LEU A 77 -66.18 -13.97 7.81
CA LEU A 77 -65.74 -13.62 6.46
C LEU A 77 -64.28 -14.00 6.22
N ASP A 78 -63.42 -13.86 7.24
CA ASP A 78 -61.99 -14.15 7.11
C ASP A 78 -61.64 -15.62 7.40
N SER A 79 -62.50 -16.35 8.13
CA SER A 79 -62.21 -17.73 8.57
C SER A 79 -62.77 -18.80 7.67
N LEU A 80 -63.79 -18.51 6.86
CA LEU A 80 -64.45 -19.48 6.01
C LEU A 80 -63.86 -19.53 4.61
N GLN A 81 -63.40 -20.70 4.23
CA GLN A 81 -62.95 -21.00 2.86
C GLN A 81 -63.94 -21.95 2.21
N TRP A 82 -64.60 -21.48 1.17
CA TRP A 82 -65.61 -22.29 0.45
C TRP A 82 -64.95 -23.10 -0.65
N GLU A 83 -65.47 -24.30 -0.84
CA GLU A 83 -65.15 -25.15 -1.96
C GLU A 83 -66.47 -25.34 -2.76
N TYR A 84 -66.33 -25.57 -4.04
CA TYR A 84 -67.51 -25.90 -4.87
C TYR A 84 -67.24 -27.17 -5.66
N TYR A 85 -68.31 -27.84 -6.00
CA TYR A 85 -68.25 -29.04 -6.83
C TYR A 85 -68.22 -28.64 -8.28
N CYS A 86 -67.12 -28.88 -8.97
CA CYS A 86 -66.90 -28.41 -10.31
C CYS A 86 -66.33 -29.47 -11.24
N GLU A 87 -66.54 -29.23 -12.55
CA GLU A 87 -66.07 -30.09 -13.64
C GLU A 87 -64.76 -29.50 -14.16
N GLY A 88 -63.71 -30.31 -14.23
CA GLY A 88 -62.48 -30.01 -14.92
C GLY A 88 -62.38 -30.60 -16.33
N LYS A 89 -61.52 -30.05 -17.15
CA LYS A 89 -61.19 -30.57 -18.47
C LYS A 89 -59.75 -31.05 -18.46
N ASP A 90 -59.47 -32.13 -19.20
CA ASP A 90 -58.10 -32.55 -19.46
C ASP A 90 -57.35 -31.42 -20.19
N THR A 91 -56.27 -30.97 -19.61
CA THR A 91 -55.46 -29.83 -20.15
C THR A 91 -54.75 -30.17 -21.47
N LYS A 92 -54.58 -31.46 -21.80
CA LYS A 92 -53.94 -31.90 -23.04
C LYS A 92 -54.92 -32.18 -24.16
N THR A 93 -56.04 -32.84 -23.84
CA THR A 93 -56.99 -33.25 -24.87
C THR A 93 -58.29 -32.44 -24.89
N GLY A 94 -58.61 -31.80 -23.81
CA GLY A 94 -59.85 -31.02 -23.64
C GLY A 94 -61.16 -31.82 -23.66
N LEU A 95 -61.11 -33.14 -23.80
CA LEU A 95 -62.22 -33.99 -24.07
C LEU A 95 -62.73 -34.76 -22.82
N ILE A 96 -61.88 -35.10 -21.89
CA ILE A 96 -62.26 -35.89 -20.68
C ILE A 96 -62.65 -34.92 -19.58
N LYS A 97 -63.82 -35.19 -18.92
CA LYS A 97 -64.31 -34.41 -17.78
C LYS A 97 -64.08 -35.19 -16.48
N HIS A 98 -63.60 -34.48 -15.49
CA HIS A 98 -63.45 -34.96 -14.13
C HIS A 98 -64.11 -33.98 -13.17
N SER A 99 -64.87 -34.46 -12.24
CA SER A 99 -65.58 -33.64 -11.27
C SER A 99 -65.05 -33.87 -9.88
N ASP A 100 -64.77 -32.82 -9.15
CA ASP A 100 -64.21 -32.86 -7.80
C ASP A 100 -64.56 -31.58 -7.01
N TRP A 101 -64.32 -31.62 -5.70
CA TRP A 101 -64.38 -30.43 -4.84
C TRP A 101 -63.08 -29.64 -4.86
N GLY A 102 -63.20 -28.40 -5.09
CA GLY A 102 -62.02 -27.54 -5.19
C GLY A 102 -62.31 -26.14 -4.72
N SER A 103 -61.19 -25.35 -4.62
CA SER A 103 -61.24 -23.97 -4.20
C SER A 103 -62.02 -23.08 -5.15
N ILE A 104 -62.50 -21.94 -4.65
CA ILE A 104 -63.27 -20.95 -5.43
C ILE A 104 -62.46 -20.48 -6.66
N GLY A 105 -61.15 -20.32 -6.53
CA GLY A 105 -60.23 -19.91 -7.60
C GLY A 105 -59.92 -20.97 -8.65
N GLY A 106 -60.53 -22.16 -8.52
CA GLY A 106 -60.18 -23.31 -9.36
C GLY A 106 -58.93 -24.04 -8.83
N PHE A 107 -58.63 -25.17 -9.47
CA PHE A 107 -57.45 -25.97 -9.09
C PHE A 107 -57.06 -26.93 -10.22
N GLU A 108 -55.89 -27.50 -10.12
CA GLU A 108 -55.46 -28.57 -11.00
C GLU A 108 -55.43 -29.89 -10.22
N SER A 109 -55.90 -30.95 -10.81
CA SER A 109 -55.85 -32.31 -10.25
C SER A 109 -55.35 -33.32 -11.28
N GLU A 110 -54.71 -34.34 -10.77
CA GLU A 110 -54.23 -35.46 -11.59
C GLU A 110 -55.01 -36.70 -11.25
N THR A 111 -55.44 -37.41 -12.26
CA THR A 111 -56.03 -38.72 -12.04
C THR A 111 -55.60 -39.74 -13.08
N SER A 112 -55.39 -40.95 -12.69
CA SER A 112 -55.02 -42.04 -13.59
C SER A 112 -56.30 -42.71 -14.13
N ILE A 113 -56.47 -42.68 -15.44
CA ILE A 113 -57.58 -43.32 -16.16
C ILE A 113 -57.09 -44.56 -16.86
N GLY A 114 -57.69 -45.71 -16.64
CA GLY A 114 -57.38 -46.98 -17.29
C GLY A 114 -57.09 -48.11 -16.34
N LYS A 115 -57.42 -49.33 -16.76
CA LYS A 115 -57.06 -50.56 -16.04
C LYS A 115 -56.16 -51.43 -16.96
N GLY A 116 -55.17 -52.01 -16.39
CA GLY A 116 -54.34 -52.96 -17.14
C GLY A 116 -53.04 -52.35 -17.61
N TRP A 117 -52.53 -52.65 -18.79
CA TRP A 117 -51.22 -52.32 -19.35
C TRP A 117 -51.06 -50.86 -19.71
N TYR A 118 -52.19 -50.11 -19.77
CA TYR A 118 -52.14 -48.69 -20.15
C TYR A 118 -52.67 -47.86 -18.98
N LYS A 119 -51.76 -47.27 -18.19
CA LYS A 119 -52.07 -46.29 -17.19
C LYS A 119 -51.85 -44.89 -17.76
N VAL A 120 -52.93 -44.13 -17.95
CA VAL A 120 -52.82 -42.75 -18.45
C VAL A 120 -53.10 -41.82 -17.27
N THR A 121 -52.14 -40.96 -16.96
CA THR A 121 -52.31 -39.86 -16.02
C THR A 121 -52.77 -38.62 -16.79
N THR A 122 -53.89 -38.07 -16.40
CA THR A 122 -54.48 -36.87 -17.00
C THR A 122 -54.53 -35.76 -15.97
N HIS A 123 -54.23 -34.57 -16.43
CA HIS A 123 -54.32 -33.36 -15.64
C HIS A 123 -55.57 -32.60 -15.95
N TYR A 124 -56.41 -32.41 -14.96
CA TYR A 124 -57.64 -31.65 -15.09
C TYR A 124 -57.47 -30.27 -14.51
N LYS A 125 -57.84 -29.27 -15.30
CA LYS A 125 -57.95 -27.89 -14.83
C LYS A 125 -59.39 -27.58 -14.53
N HIS A 126 -59.69 -27.35 -13.25
CA HIS A 126 -61.01 -26.99 -12.78
C HIS A 126 -61.13 -25.46 -12.76
N PRO A 127 -62.12 -24.88 -13.46
CA PRO A 127 -62.26 -23.42 -13.58
C PRO A 127 -62.61 -22.80 -12.23
N ALA A 128 -62.29 -21.53 -12.04
CA ALA A 128 -62.77 -20.77 -10.89
C ALA A 128 -64.29 -20.64 -10.89
N LEU A 129 -64.92 -20.62 -9.73
CA LEU A 129 -66.38 -20.49 -9.63
C LEU A 129 -66.86 -19.18 -10.27
N LYS A 130 -66.08 -18.12 -10.15
CA LYS A 130 -66.37 -16.80 -10.76
C LYS A 130 -66.42 -16.80 -12.29
N ASP A 131 -65.70 -17.76 -12.92
CA ASP A 131 -65.64 -17.87 -14.37
C ASP A 131 -66.78 -18.73 -14.99
N ASN A 132 -67.55 -19.37 -14.14
CA ASN A 132 -68.71 -20.19 -14.55
C ASN A 132 -69.92 -19.29 -14.93
N SER A 133 -70.86 -19.85 -15.62
CA SER A 133 -72.12 -19.19 -15.94
C SER A 133 -73.04 -19.05 -14.72
N ASP A 134 -74.13 -18.25 -14.85
CA ASP A 134 -75.24 -18.27 -13.87
C ASP A 134 -75.78 -19.67 -13.69
N GLY A 135 -76.20 -19.99 -12.51
CA GLY A 135 -76.76 -21.32 -12.24
C GLY A 135 -76.68 -21.78 -10.79
N ASN A 136 -77.07 -23.03 -10.57
CA ASN A 136 -77.01 -23.64 -9.25
C ASN A 136 -75.68 -24.43 -9.08
N TYR A 137 -74.99 -24.17 -7.98
CA TYR A 137 -73.78 -24.85 -7.63
C TYR A 137 -73.85 -25.44 -6.25
N ASN A 138 -73.27 -26.62 -6.09
CA ASN A 138 -73.07 -27.21 -4.77
C ASN A 138 -71.73 -26.63 -4.20
N VAL A 139 -71.81 -26.04 -3.03
CA VAL A 139 -70.71 -25.50 -2.31
C VAL A 139 -70.60 -26.16 -0.93
N ARG A 140 -69.42 -26.18 -0.39
CA ARG A 140 -69.18 -26.68 0.98
C ARG A 140 -68.19 -25.84 1.72
N VAL A 141 -68.34 -25.83 3.03
CA VAL A 141 -67.37 -25.25 3.93
C VAL A 141 -67.15 -26.16 5.12
N ARG A 142 -65.92 -26.49 5.44
CA ARG A 142 -65.62 -27.46 6.51
C ARG A 142 -66.43 -28.77 6.41
N GLY A 143 -66.61 -29.29 5.22
CA GLY A 143 -67.29 -30.52 4.93
C GLY A 143 -68.87 -30.45 4.97
N THR A 144 -69.47 -29.31 5.31
CA THR A 144 -70.92 -29.10 5.30
C THR A 144 -71.36 -28.50 3.97
N ASN A 145 -72.28 -29.09 3.27
CA ASN A 145 -72.73 -28.70 1.94
C ASN A 145 -73.90 -27.69 2.03
N ALA A 146 -73.97 -26.81 1.06
CA ALA A 146 -75.09 -25.91 0.77
C ALA A 146 -75.24 -25.74 -0.74
N ALA A 147 -76.45 -25.37 -1.21
CA ALA A 147 -76.69 -25.00 -2.62
C ALA A 147 -76.71 -23.51 -2.74
N VAL A 148 -75.98 -22.99 -3.73
CA VAL A 148 -76.01 -21.58 -4.07
C VAL A 148 -76.47 -21.36 -5.51
N THR A 149 -77.32 -20.36 -5.72
CA THR A 149 -77.63 -19.84 -7.01
C THR A 149 -76.77 -18.63 -7.25
N LEU A 150 -75.92 -18.70 -8.27
CA LEU A 150 -75.06 -17.57 -8.69
C LEU A 150 -75.79 -16.73 -9.74
N THR A 151 -75.77 -15.43 -9.55
CA THR A 151 -76.27 -14.47 -10.54
C THR A 151 -75.13 -13.52 -10.86
N LYS A 152 -74.81 -13.43 -12.14
CA LYS A 152 -73.77 -12.49 -12.62
C LYS A 152 -74.41 -11.13 -12.92
N ALA A 153 -73.97 -10.14 -12.24
CA ALA A 153 -74.40 -8.77 -12.56
C ALA A 153 -73.56 -8.20 -13.75
N GLU A 154 -74.23 -7.64 -14.72
CA GLU A 154 -73.56 -6.85 -15.75
C GLU A 154 -72.92 -5.62 -15.12
N LYS A 155 -71.66 -5.35 -15.50
CA LYS A 155 -70.98 -4.13 -15.09
C LYS A 155 -71.53 -2.96 -15.93
N PRO A 156 -71.78 -1.79 -15.32
CA PRO A 156 -72.03 -0.59 -16.05
C PRO A 156 -70.85 -0.18 -16.91
N ASP A 157 -71.09 0.53 -17.98
CA ASP A 157 -70.08 1.09 -18.86
C ASP A 157 -69.28 2.16 -18.09
N SER A 158 -67.95 2.22 -18.29
CA SER A 158 -67.12 3.31 -17.84
C SER A 158 -66.86 4.29 -18.98
N SER A 159 -66.37 5.49 -18.64
CA SER A 159 -66.01 6.48 -19.64
C SER A 159 -64.83 7.33 -19.15
N ILE A 160 -63.94 7.72 -20.06
CA ILE A 160 -62.88 8.69 -19.84
C ILE A 160 -63.07 9.82 -20.88
N SER A 161 -63.25 11.04 -20.43
CA SER A 161 -63.27 12.25 -21.25
C SER A 161 -61.93 12.94 -21.22
N LEU A 162 -61.36 13.28 -22.40
CA LEU A 162 -60.06 13.90 -22.54
C LEU A 162 -60.17 15.37 -22.97
N ARG A 163 -59.25 16.21 -22.47
CA ARG A 163 -59.14 17.62 -22.85
C ARG A 163 -58.31 17.72 -24.14
N SER A 164 -58.75 18.54 -25.10
CA SER A 164 -57.99 18.77 -26.34
C SER A 164 -56.94 19.89 -26.17
N GLY A 165 -55.87 19.84 -26.95
CA GLY A 165 -54.85 20.90 -27.00
C GLY A 165 -53.96 20.98 -25.75
N VAL A 166 -53.80 19.88 -25.04
CA VAL A 166 -53.00 19.86 -23.79
C VAL A 166 -51.53 19.89 -24.12
N GLN A 167 -50.81 20.74 -23.38
CA GLN A 167 -49.34 20.72 -23.31
C GLN A 167 -48.92 20.24 -21.94
N VAL A 168 -48.03 19.26 -21.90
CA VAL A 168 -47.50 18.66 -20.67
C VAL A 168 -46.01 18.91 -20.58
N LYS A 169 -45.58 19.68 -19.57
CA LYS A 169 -44.14 19.83 -19.26
C LYS A 169 -43.64 18.51 -18.63
N MET A 170 -42.64 17.94 -19.26
CA MET A 170 -42.04 16.64 -18.81
C MET A 170 -41.34 16.86 -17.46
N PRO A 171 -41.66 16.06 -16.43
CA PRO A 171 -41.01 16.14 -15.15
C PRO A 171 -39.69 15.34 -15.17
N TYR A 172 -38.66 15.93 -14.61
CA TYR A 172 -37.36 15.28 -14.44
C TYR A 172 -36.99 15.23 -12.97
N THR A 173 -36.19 14.26 -12.59
CA THR A 173 -35.59 14.19 -11.26
C THR A 173 -34.45 15.19 -11.13
N ASP A 174 -34.00 15.48 -9.90
CA ASP A 174 -32.79 16.30 -9.68
C ASP A 174 -31.52 15.70 -10.33
N ALA A 175 -31.59 14.39 -10.61
CA ALA A 175 -30.53 13.69 -11.35
C ALA A 175 -30.59 13.93 -12.87
N GLY A 176 -31.57 14.67 -13.38
CA GLY A 176 -31.77 14.93 -14.80
C GLY A 176 -32.41 13.77 -15.59
N ALA A 177 -32.84 12.71 -14.95
CA ALA A 177 -33.58 11.61 -15.59
C ALA A 177 -35.07 11.91 -15.60
N LEU A 178 -35.77 11.46 -16.66
CA LEU A 178 -37.23 11.59 -16.77
C LEU A 178 -37.92 10.83 -15.63
N ASP A 179 -38.75 11.51 -14.86
CA ASP A 179 -39.58 10.88 -13.82
C ASP A 179 -40.86 10.36 -14.44
N PHE A 180 -40.89 9.10 -14.79
CA PHE A 180 -42.06 8.47 -15.42
C PHE A 180 -43.28 8.43 -14.51
N ASN A 181 -43.12 8.33 -13.19
CA ASN A 181 -44.24 8.34 -12.27
C ASN A 181 -44.89 9.71 -12.19
N ALA A 182 -44.05 10.74 -12.06
CA ALA A 182 -44.53 12.13 -12.10
C ALA A 182 -45.13 12.49 -13.49
N LEU A 183 -44.57 11.97 -14.59
CA LEU A 183 -45.09 12.16 -15.93
C LEU A 183 -46.46 11.51 -16.10
N ARG A 184 -46.65 10.29 -15.65
CA ARG A 184 -47.94 9.61 -15.65
C ARG A 184 -49.00 10.41 -14.86
N ALA A 185 -48.62 10.90 -13.68
CA ALA A 185 -49.49 11.69 -12.84
C ALA A 185 -49.90 13.00 -13.55
N ARG A 186 -48.93 13.74 -14.14
CA ARG A 186 -49.19 14.97 -14.88
C ARG A 186 -50.04 14.75 -16.12
N ILE A 187 -49.79 13.70 -16.90
CA ILE A 187 -50.61 13.34 -18.05
C ILE A 187 -52.04 13.12 -17.59
N PHE A 188 -52.24 12.29 -16.57
CA PHE A 188 -53.56 11.97 -16.04
C PHE A 188 -54.32 13.24 -15.59
N GLU A 189 -53.67 14.08 -14.77
CA GLU A 189 -54.23 15.33 -14.22
C GLU A 189 -54.60 16.34 -15.30
N GLN A 190 -53.72 16.54 -16.28
CA GLN A 190 -53.89 17.58 -17.30
C GLN A 190 -54.77 17.09 -18.46
N VAL A 191 -54.68 15.81 -18.82
CA VAL A 191 -55.33 15.26 -20.00
C VAL A 191 -56.73 14.75 -19.69
N VAL A 192 -56.95 14.12 -18.54
CA VAL A 192 -58.31 13.63 -18.17
C VAL A 192 -59.19 14.79 -17.69
N ALA A 193 -60.29 15.02 -18.41
CA ALA A 193 -61.28 16.02 -18.03
C ALA A 193 -62.24 15.49 -16.97
N SER A 194 -62.72 14.28 -17.16
CA SER A 194 -63.61 13.58 -16.23
C SER A 194 -63.59 12.07 -16.52
N SER A 195 -63.94 11.28 -15.55
CA SER A 195 -64.13 9.83 -15.71
C SER A 195 -65.30 9.33 -14.91
N THR A 196 -65.91 8.21 -15.41
CA THR A 196 -66.93 7.45 -14.70
C THR A 196 -66.46 5.98 -14.68
N PRO A 197 -66.15 5.39 -13.54
CA PRO A 197 -66.08 5.97 -12.19
C PRO A 197 -65.02 7.10 -12.10
N ASN A 198 -64.93 7.76 -10.96
CA ASN A 198 -63.88 8.72 -10.69
C ASN A 198 -62.55 7.96 -10.55
N LEU A 199 -61.72 7.97 -11.60
CA LEU A 199 -60.49 7.21 -11.69
C LEU A 199 -59.30 8.05 -11.16
N THR A 200 -58.26 7.36 -10.75
CA THR A 200 -56.93 7.95 -10.40
C THR A 200 -55.89 7.43 -11.39
N VAL A 201 -54.69 8.04 -11.36
CA VAL A 201 -53.56 7.58 -12.18
C VAL A 201 -53.20 6.10 -11.98
N ASN A 202 -53.48 5.57 -10.82
CA ASN A 202 -53.20 4.16 -10.49
C ASN A 202 -54.23 3.18 -11.06
N ASP A 203 -55.40 3.68 -11.48
CA ASP A 203 -56.49 2.86 -12.03
C ASP A 203 -56.32 2.69 -13.55
N VAL A 204 -55.39 3.38 -14.19
CA VAL A 204 -55.23 3.44 -15.65
C VAL A 204 -53.84 3.07 -16.13
N HIS A 205 -53.80 2.54 -17.35
CA HIS A 205 -52.58 2.42 -18.11
C HIS A 205 -52.44 3.58 -19.06
N ILE A 206 -51.27 4.20 -19.14
CA ILE A 206 -50.94 5.27 -20.09
C ILE A 206 -49.95 4.72 -21.09
N GLU A 207 -50.28 4.83 -22.38
CA GLU A 207 -49.45 4.33 -23.48
C GLU A 207 -49.21 5.48 -24.48
N TYR A 208 -48.13 5.44 -25.20
CA TYR A 208 -47.80 6.34 -26.32
C TYR A 208 -47.59 5.55 -27.59
N TYR A 209 -47.98 6.16 -28.74
CA TYR A 209 -47.87 5.52 -30.05
C TYR A 209 -46.50 5.81 -30.65
N ALA A 210 -45.63 4.82 -30.70
CA ALA A 210 -44.25 4.97 -31.17
C ALA A 210 -43.94 4.11 -32.38
N LYS A 211 -42.97 4.59 -33.19
CA LYS A 211 -42.37 3.85 -34.31
C LYS A 211 -41.01 3.32 -33.85
N SER A 212 -40.74 2.04 -34.08
CA SER A 212 -39.41 1.49 -33.83
C SER A 212 -38.36 2.12 -34.74
N GLU A 213 -37.18 2.38 -34.23
CA GLU A 213 -36.04 2.89 -34.98
C GLU A 213 -35.44 1.81 -35.91
N LEU A 214 -35.53 0.55 -35.53
CA LEU A 214 -34.92 -0.57 -36.28
C LEU A 214 -35.84 -1.14 -37.38
N VAL A 215 -37.15 -1.08 -37.18
CA VAL A 215 -38.13 -1.61 -38.12
C VAL A 215 -39.28 -0.62 -38.28
N SER A 216 -39.91 -0.55 -39.47
CA SER A 216 -41.02 0.35 -39.73
C SER A 216 -42.34 -0.05 -39.01
N HIS A 217 -42.25 -0.66 -37.84
CA HIS A 217 -43.38 -1.10 -37.04
C HIS A 217 -43.78 0.02 -36.04
N LYS A 218 -45.07 0.23 -35.92
CA LYS A 218 -45.63 1.15 -34.91
C LYS A 218 -46.47 0.39 -33.92
N GLU A 219 -46.35 0.72 -32.66
CA GLU A 219 -47.02 0.04 -31.58
C GLU A 219 -47.42 1.01 -30.45
N TRP A 220 -48.42 0.65 -29.66
CA TRP A 220 -48.71 1.31 -28.39
C TRP A 220 -47.75 0.78 -27.31
N VAL A 221 -46.99 1.71 -26.75
CA VAL A 221 -45.89 1.41 -25.80
C VAL A 221 -46.30 1.96 -24.43
N LYS A 222 -46.27 1.15 -23.40
CA LYS A 222 -46.55 1.59 -22.03
C LYS A 222 -45.54 2.62 -21.58
N LEU A 223 -46.00 3.63 -20.87
CA LEU A 223 -45.19 4.67 -20.30
C LEU A 223 -44.50 4.18 -18.99
N GLU A 224 -43.53 3.28 -19.10
CA GLU A 224 -42.86 2.61 -17.99
C GLU A 224 -41.33 2.57 -18.19
N GLY A 225 -40.64 3.72 -18.12
CA GLY A 225 -39.18 3.76 -18.23
C GLY A 225 -38.68 4.35 -19.56
N GLU A 226 -37.33 4.46 -19.67
CA GLU A 226 -36.68 5.10 -20.84
C GLU A 226 -36.62 4.21 -22.08
N PHE A 227 -36.61 2.89 -21.89
CA PHE A 227 -36.58 1.92 -22.97
C PHE A 227 -37.63 0.83 -22.76
N VAL A 228 -38.56 0.73 -23.66
CA VAL A 228 -39.53 -0.35 -23.64
C VAL A 228 -39.24 -1.31 -24.80
N THR A 229 -39.10 -2.58 -24.49
CA THR A 229 -38.86 -3.62 -25.46
C THR A 229 -40.12 -4.49 -25.58
N ILE A 230 -40.73 -4.55 -26.77
CA ILE A 230 -41.92 -5.35 -27.03
C ILE A 230 -41.52 -6.51 -27.95
N PRO A 231 -41.89 -7.75 -27.60
CA PRO A 231 -41.60 -8.90 -28.47
C PRO A 231 -42.49 -8.87 -29.71
N ILE A 232 -41.87 -8.83 -30.90
CA ILE A 232 -42.56 -8.91 -32.21
C ILE A 232 -41.96 -10.04 -32.99
N LEU A 233 -42.77 -10.97 -33.46
CA LEU A 233 -42.35 -12.14 -34.30
C LEU A 233 -41.15 -12.88 -33.70
N ASN A 234 -41.15 -13.13 -32.41
CA ASN A 234 -40.05 -13.75 -31.63
C ASN A 234 -38.75 -12.92 -31.55
N GLN A 235 -38.80 -11.65 -31.93
CA GLN A 235 -37.68 -10.71 -31.76
C GLN A 235 -38.09 -9.57 -30.79
N THR A 236 -37.10 -9.09 -30.04
CA THR A 236 -37.29 -7.93 -29.17
C THR A 236 -36.98 -6.66 -29.96
N VAL A 237 -37.93 -5.75 -30.08
CA VAL A 237 -37.75 -4.49 -30.80
C VAL A 237 -37.83 -3.32 -29.81
N GLY A 238 -36.82 -2.44 -29.86
CA GLY A 238 -36.82 -1.23 -29.05
C GLY A 238 -37.64 -0.11 -29.69
N TYR A 239 -38.28 0.69 -28.86
CA TYR A 239 -39.00 1.90 -29.24
C TYR A 239 -38.36 3.09 -28.56
N PRO A 240 -38.32 4.26 -29.22
CA PRO A 240 -37.76 5.45 -28.59
C PRO A 240 -38.58 5.81 -27.35
N ALA A 241 -37.94 6.28 -26.33
CA ALA A 241 -38.59 6.85 -25.18
C ALA A 241 -39.37 8.11 -25.59
N ILE A 242 -40.45 8.40 -24.84
CA ILE A 242 -41.21 9.64 -25.05
C ILE A 242 -40.28 10.85 -24.82
N SER A 243 -40.37 11.83 -25.71
CA SER A 243 -39.54 13.02 -25.74
C SER A 243 -40.35 14.26 -26.07
N GLU A 244 -39.73 15.42 -26.10
CA GLU A 244 -40.33 16.67 -26.55
C GLU A 244 -40.99 16.53 -27.92
N GLY A 245 -42.17 17.13 -28.09
CA GLY A 245 -42.91 17.09 -29.33
C GLY A 245 -44.31 16.55 -29.18
N ASN A 246 -44.98 16.30 -30.33
CA ASN A 246 -46.35 15.81 -30.38
C ASN A 246 -46.37 14.28 -30.38
N TRP A 247 -47.06 13.70 -29.40
CA TRP A 247 -47.24 12.28 -29.25
C TRP A 247 -48.70 11.92 -29.12
N LYS A 248 -49.11 10.82 -29.75
CA LYS A 248 -50.43 10.27 -29.56
C LYS A 248 -50.45 9.43 -28.30
N ILE A 249 -51.30 9.73 -27.35
CA ILE A 249 -51.40 9.10 -26.04
C ILE A 249 -52.73 8.36 -25.99
N ARG A 250 -52.74 7.18 -25.36
CA ARG A 250 -53.91 6.41 -25.01
C ARG A 250 -53.95 6.17 -23.50
N ILE A 251 -55.08 6.46 -22.89
CA ILE A 251 -55.35 6.19 -21.48
C ILE A 251 -56.39 5.10 -21.42
N THR A 252 -56.02 3.95 -20.83
CA THR A 252 -56.85 2.76 -20.77
C THR A 252 -57.18 2.44 -19.30
N PHE A 253 -58.44 2.31 -19.00
CA PHE A 253 -58.94 1.67 -17.80
C PHE A 253 -59.40 0.24 -18.15
N ASP A 254 -58.77 -0.78 -17.60
CA ASP A 254 -59.10 -2.17 -17.91
C ASP A 254 -60.43 -2.63 -17.30
N GLY A 255 -61.05 -1.77 -16.52
CA GLY A 255 -62.20 -2.08 -15.70
C GLY A 255 -61.79 -2.63 -14.31
N ASN A 256 -62.81 -2.76 -13.47
CA ASN A 256 -62.67 -3.30 -12.12
C ASN A 256 -63.88 -4.17 -11.76
N ALA A 257 -64.06 -4.49 -10.47
CA ALA A 257 -65.19 -5.29 -10.00
C ALA A 257 -66.56 -4.66 -10.35
N ASP A 258 -66.62 -3.35 -10.49
CA ASP A 258 -67.84 -2.58 -10.60
C ASP A 258 -68.15 -2.04 -12.01
N TYR A 259 -67.14 -1.81 -12.83
CA TYR A 259 -67.23 -1.15 -14.13
C TYR A 259 -66.52 -1.93 -15.25
N LYS A 260 -67.01 -1.86 -16.47
CA LYS A 260 -66.36 -2.31 -17.67
C LYS A 260 -65.14 -1.42 -17.98
N GLY A 261 -64.19 -1.89 -18.75
CA GLY A 261 -63.04 -1.14 -19.21
C GLY A 261 -63.43 -0.09 -20.29
N CYS A 262 -62.66 0.96 -20.40
CA CYS A 262 -62.75 1.96 -21.46
C CYS A 262 -61.36 2.54 -21.81
N SER A 263 -61.25 3.16 -22.96
CA SER A 263 -60.02 3.87 -23.36
C SER A 263 -60.32 5.15 -24.11
N GLY A 264 -59.44 6.13 -24.01
CA GLY A 264 -59.47 7.34 -24.79
C GLY A 264 -58.10 7.64 -25.45
N GLU A 265 -58.09 8.18 -26.64
CA GLU A 265 -56.86 8.56 -27.37
C GLU A 265 -56.89 10.04 -27.71
N MET A 266 -55.69 10.67 -27.66
CA MET A 266 -55.54 12.05 -28.10
C MET A 266 -54.06 12.37 -28.39
N ASP A 267 -53.84 13.51 -29.09
CA ASP A 267 -52.52 14.06 -29.28
C ASP A 267 -52.17 15.02 -28.13
N VAL A 268 -50.96 14.85 -27.57
CA VAL A 268 -50.43 15.68 -26.46
C VAL A 268 -49.10 16.24 -26.91
N THR A 269 -48.91 17.54 -26.70
CA THR A 269 -47.61 18.19 -26.91
C THR A 269 -46.80 18.12 -25.63
N PHE A 270 -45.68 17.44 -25.66
CA PHE A 270 -44.72 17.41 -24.53
C PHE A 270 -43.70 18.52 -24.67
N LEU A 271 -43.50 19.27 -23.62
CA LEU A 271 -42.51 20.32 -23.50
C LEU A 271 -41.37 19.79 -22.62
N ASP A 272 -40.17 19.92 -23.13
CA ASP A 272 -38.99 19.58 -22.34
C ASP A 272 -38.62 20.71 -21.39
N ARG A 273 -37.53 20.55 -20.68
CA ARG A 273 -36.90 21.53 -19.79
C ARG A 273 -36.41 22.74 -20.57
N ASP A 274 -36.13 23.78 -19.87
CA ASP A 274 -35.47 24.96 -20.43
C ASP A 274 -34.02 24.62 -20.85
N ALA A 275 -33.40 25.40 -21.72
CA ALA A 275 -32.00 25.24 -22.08
C ALA A 275 -31.13 25.36 -20.84
N ALA A 276 -30.01 24.59 -20.77
CA ALA A 276 -29.08 24.66 -19.65
C ALA A 276 -28.65 26.12 -19.37
N PRO A 277 -28.47 26.50 -18.09
CA PRO A 277 -28.05 27.85 -17.75
C PRO A 277 -26.57 28.12 -18.00
N PHE A 278 -25.83 27.17 -18.59
CA PHE A 278 -24.40 27.26 -18.82
C PHE A 278 -24.07 27.51 -20.28
N HIS A 279 -23.08 28.41 -20.51
CA HIS A 279 -22.56 28.72 -21.85
C HIS A 279 -21.02 28.74 -21.82
N LEU A 280 -20.40 28.41 -22.96
CA LEU A 280 -18.96 28.60 -23.14
C LEU A 280 -18.65 30.11 -23.30
N LYS A 281 -17.65 30.57 -22.58
CA LYS A 281 -17.03 31.87 -22.81
C LYS A 281 -16.17 31.79 -24.09
N GLY A 282 -16.42 32.72 -25.01
CA GLY A 282 -15.63 32.78 -26.24
C GLY A 282 -14.24 33.38 -26.02
N GLY A 283 -13.28 32.93 -26.85
CA GLY A 283 -11.95 33.55 -26.94
C GLY A 283 -10.93 33.09 -25.91
N VAL A 284 -11.24 32.13 -25.05
CA VAL A 284 -10.29 31.58 -24.09
C VAL A 284 -9.48 30.51 -24.79
N THR A 285 -8.16 30.72 -24.92
CA THR A 285 -7.24 29.79 -25.57
C THR A 285 -6.24 29.16 -24.60
N GLU A 286 -5.95 29.80 -23.46
CA GLU A 286 -4.99 29.37 -22.47
C GLU A 286 -5.59 29.48 -21.05
N VAL A 287 -5.29 28.45 -20.21
CA VAL A 287 -5.67 28.42 -18.79
C VAL A 287 -4.46 27.92 -17.98
N GLY A 288 -4.20 28.56 -16.84
CA GLY A 288 -3.11 28.18 -15.94
C GLY A 288 -3.42 26.91 -15.13
N ILE A 289 -2.43 26.04 -15.02
CA ILE A 289 -2.47 24.96 -14.04
C ILE A 289 -2.19 25.52 -12.65
N VAL A 290 -2.96 25.09 -11.68
CA VAL A 290 -2.73 25.39 -10.26
C VAL A 290 -1.93 24.26 -9.64
N TYR A 291 -0.89 24.59 -8.88
CA TYR A 291 -0.02 23.61 -8.24
C TYR A 291 -0.21 23.61 -6.71
N ASN A 292 0.04 22.45 -6.10
CA ASN A 292 0.16 22.30 -4.66
C ASN A 292 1.57 22.70 -4.20
N ALA A 293 1.76 22.82 -2.88
CA ALA A 293 3.07 23.11 -2.29
C ALA A 293 4.13 22.01 -2.59
N ASP A 294 3.71 20.77 -2.81
CA ASP A 294 4.56 19.64 -3.19
C ASP A 294 4.83 19.55 -4.71
N LEU A 295 4.45 20.57 -5.46
CA LEU A 295 4.60 20.69 -6.92
C LEU A 295 3.71 19.75 -7.74
N SER A 296 2.89 18.96 -7.13
CA SER A 296 1.85 18.20 -7.82
C SER A 296 0.76 19.14 -8.36
N ILE A 297 0.07 18.72 -9.41
CA ILE A 297 -1.07 19.47 -9.92
C ILE A 297 -2.19 19.45 -8.88
N ASN A 298 -2.68 20.61 -8.49
CA ASN A 298 -3.92 20.75 -7.73
C ASN A 298 -5.10 20.61 -8.70
N TYR A 299 -5.53 19.38 -8.93
CA TYR A 299 -6.58 19.09 -9.89
C TYR A 299 -7.90 19.80 -9.55
N ALA A 300 -8.27 19.88 -8.29
CA ALA A 300 -9.50 20.55 -7.87
C ALA A 300 -9.46 22.07 -8.16
N ALA A 301 -8.36 22.73 -7.80
CA ALA A 301 -8.19 24.16 -8.08
C ALA A 301 -8.02 24.43 -9.58
N THR A 302 -7.34 23.55 -10.33
CA THR A 302 -7.20 23.64 -11.78
C THR A 302 -8.55 23.44 -12.48
N GLU A 303 -9.35 22.48 -12.02
CA GLU A 303 -10.70 22.26 -12.51
C GLU A 303 -11.58 23.50 -12.27
N GLN A 304 -11.46 24.13 -11.11
CA GLN A 304 -12.17 25.38 -10.80
C GLN A 304 -11.70 26.52 -11.70
N ALA A 305 -10.40 26.68 -11.91
CA ALA A 305 -9.86 27.68 -12.85
C ALA A 305 -10.35 27.45 -14.29
N LEU A 306 -10.48 26.20 -14.72
CA LEU A 306 -11.07 25.86 -16.02
C LEU A 306 -12.55 26.24 -16.10
N ARG A 307 -13.35 25.98 -15.05
CA ARG A 307 -14.76 26.41 -14.99
C ARG A 307 -14.87 27.92 -15.06
N GLU A 308 -14.11 28.63 -14.24
CA GLU A 308 -14.12 30.12 -14.20
C GLU A 308 -13.68 30.74 -15.53
N ALA A 309 -12.70 30.13 -16.19
CA ALA A 309 -12.25 30.62 -17.48
C ALA A 309 -13.21 30.32 -18.63
N LEU A 310 -13.80 29.13 -18.68
CA LEU A 310 -14.48 28.57 -19.84
C LEU A 310 -15.99 28.69 -19.76
N ILE A 311 -16.57 28.80 -18.55
CA ILE A 311 -18.03 28.69 -18.37
C ILE A 311 -18.60 29.95 -17.77
N GLU A 312 -19.76 30.34 -18.30
CA GLU A 312 -20.63 31.38 -17.74
C GLU A 312 -21.99 30.76 -17.41
N SER A 313 -22.53 31.11 -16.25
CA SER A 313 -23.89 30.75 -15.85
C SER A 313 -24.81 31.98 -16.03
N THR A 314 -25.93 31.76 -16.69
CA THR A 314 -26.98 32.81 -16.87
C THR A 314 -27.95 32.85 -15.68
N ASP A 315 -27.93 31.86 -14.81
CA ASP A 315 -28.76 31.81 -13.61
C ASP A 315 -27.86 31.67 -12.35
N PRO A 316 -27.81 32.71 -11.50
CA PRO A 316 -26.99 32.70 -10.29
C PRO A 316 -27.32 31.57 -9.31
N SER A 317 -28.51 30.95 -9.42
CA SER A 317 -28.89 29.79 -8.60
C SER A 317 -28.16 28.52 -9.00
N TYR A 318 -27.50 28.52 -10.16
CA TYR A 318 -26.74 27.40 -10.70
C TYR A 318 -25.26 27.79 -10.86
N PRO A 319 -24.46 27.57 -9.83
CA PRO A 319 -23.03 27.88 -9.88
C PRO A 319 -22.29 26.97 -10.88
N ILE A 320 -21.25 27.52 -11.47
CA ILE A 320 -20.41 26.78 -12.46
C ILE A 320 -19.78 25.52 -11.92
N ASP A 321 -19.69 25.38 -10.60
CA ASP A 321 -19.16 24.18 -9.90
C ASP A 321 -19.95 22.90 -10.19
N LEU A 322 -21.19 23.06 -10.65
CA LEU A 322 -22.02 21.95 -11.07
C LEU A 322 -21.57 21.31 -12.38
N VAL A 323 -20.77 22.04 -13.19
CA VAL A 323 -20.27 21.52 -14.46
C VAL A 323 -19.04 20.65 -14.24
N LYS A 324 -19.12 19.41 -14.68
CA LYS A 324 -18.03 18.44 -14.67
C LYS A 324 -17.05 18.78 -15.79
N VAL A 325 -15.77 18.76 -15.47
CA VAL A 325 -14.68 18.94 -16.43
C VAL A 325 -13.93 17.62 -16.60
N GLU A 326 -13.76 17.19 -17.81
CA GLU A 326 -13.02 15.96 -18.15
C GLU A 326 -12.07 16.25 -19.32
N TYR A 327 -10.94 15.54 -19.38
CA TYR A 327 -9.98 15.65 -20.48
C TYR A 327 -9.94 14.38 -21.32
N ASN A 328 -9.61 14.53 -22.60
CA ASN A 328 -9.45 13.39 -23.49
C ASN A 328 -8.06 12.79 -23.36
N ILE A 329 -7.98 11.52 -22.96
CA ILE A 329 -6.72 10.81 -22.72
C ILE A 329 -5.88 10.57 -23.98
N TYR A 330 -6.45 10.74 -25.16
CA TYR A 330 -5.73 10.62 -26.46
C TYR A 330 -5.29 12.00 -27.01
N GLY A 331 -5.55 13.08 -26.26
CA GLY A 331 -5.13 14.42 -26.64
C GLY A 331 -5.95 15.02 -27.79
N THR A 332 -5.38 16.02 -28.45
CA THR A 332 -6.04 16.83 -29.49
C THR A 332 -6.02 16.21 -30.90
N SER A 333 -5.29 15.12 -31.13
CA SER A 333 -5.16 14.45 -32.42
C SER A 333 -6.25 13.43 -32.71
N ILE A 334 -7.20 13.24 -31.83
CA ILE A 334 -8.29 12.29 -31.96
C ILE A 334 -9.29 12.73 -33.07
N THR A 335 -9.76 11.78 -33.87
CA THR A 335 -10.71 12.03 -34.96
C THR A 335 -12.15 12.13 -34.43
N ASP A 336 -12.99 12.77 -35.25
CA ASP A 336 -14.41 12.99 -34.95
C ASP A 336 -15.18 11.68 -34.81
N ASP A 337 -14.90 10.73 -35.68
CA ASP A 337 -15.53 9.40 -35.65
C ASP A 337 -15.17 8.62 -34.38
N TRP A 338 -13.93 8.77 -33.91
CA TRP A 338 -13.52 8.14 -32.66
C TRP A 338 -14.22 8.72 -31.44
N ILE A 339 -14.32 10.06 -31.38
CA ILE A 339 -15.03 10.73 -30.27
C ILE A 339 -16.50 10.33 -30.27
N ALA A 340 -17.14 10.29 -31.43
CA ALA A 340 -18.54 9.92 -31.55
C ALA A 340 -18.85 8.49 -31.05
N ASN A 341 -17.92 7.55 -31.31
CA ASN A 341 -18.12 6.14 -30.97
C ASN A 341 -17.60 5.74 -29.57
N TYR A 342 -16.62 6.50 -29.03
CA TYR A 342 -15.91 6.11 -27.79
C TYR A 342 -15.78 7.26 -26.79
N LYS A 343 -16.66 8.26 -26.83
CA LYS A 343 -16.56 9.46 -25.98
C LYS A 343 -16.43 9.15 -24.49
N ASP A 344 -17.22 8.22 -23.98
CA ASP A 344 -17.24 7.91 -22.55
C ASP A 344 -16.04 7.08 -22.07
N LEU A 345 -15.33 6.43 -22.99
CA LEU A 345 -14.10 5.71 -22.71
C LEU A 345 -12.87 6.61 -22.78
N SER A 346 -12.92 7.64 -23.64
CA SER A 346 -11.79 8.54 -23.93
C SER A 346 -11.71 9.75 -23.02
N TYR A 347 -12.81 10.17 -22.39
CA TYR A 347 -12.83 11.28 -21.46
C TYR A 347 -12.74 10.82 -20.01
N LYS A 348 -11.86 11.43 -19.23
CA LYS A 348 -11.59 11.12 -17.83
C LYS A 348 -11.50 12.39 -17.00
N VAL A 349 -11.76 12.30 -15.70
CA VAL A 349 -11.52 13.38 -14.73
C VAL A 349 -10.03 13.72 -14.68
N LEU A 350 -9.70 14.95 -14.29
CA LEU A 350 -8.34 15.47 -14.40
C LEU A 350 -7.31 14.66 -13.59
N ASP A 351 -7.69 14.14 -12.44
CA ASP A 351 -6.87 13.35 -11.51
C ASP A 351 -6.88 11.84 -11.80
N SER A 352 -7.45 11.43 -12.92
CA SER A 352 -7.61 10.00 -13.25
C SER A 352 -6.26 9.30 -13.37
N ASP A 353 -6.09 8.24 -12.58
CA ASP A 353 -5.03 7.26 -12.81
C ASP A 353 -5.38 6.39 -14.03
N LEU A 354 -4.51 6.44 -15.03
CA LEU A 354 -4.69 5.64 -16.24
C LEU A 354 -4.44 4.16 -15.92
N LEU A 355 -5.33 3.30 -16.40
CA LEU A 355 -5.16 1.86 -16.28
C LEU A 355 -3.85 1.41 -16.96
N ASP A 356 -3.11 0.52 -16.30
CA ASP A 356 -1.90 -0.08 -16.84
C ASP A 356 -2.14 -0.67 -18.24
N GLY A 357 -1.29 -0.28 -19.20
CA GLY A 357 -1.32 -0.77 -20.56
C GLY A 357 -1.94 0.16 -21.60
N ILE A 358 -2.62 1.24 -21.23
CA ILE A 358 -3.08 2.26 -22.15
C ILE A 358 -2.00 3.36 -22.26
N LYS A 359 -1.39 3.50 -23.43
CA LYS A 359 -0.49 4.62 -23.73
C LYS A 359 -1.29 5.91 -23.97
N ALA A 360 -1.96 6.38 -22.91
CA ALA A 360 -2.74 7.60 -22.92
C ALA A 360 -2.03 8.67 -22.11
N GLY A 361 -2.15 9.91 -22.51
CA GLY A 361 -1.53 11.03 -21.82
C GLY A 361 -2.26 11.35 -20.50
N LYS A 362 -1.50 11.66 -19.45
CA LYS A 362 -2.07 12.28 -18.24
C LYS A 362 -2.41 13.75 -18.53
N PHE A 363 -3.38 14.28 -17.78
CA PHE A 363 -3.65 15.71 -17.81
C PHE A 363 -2.41 16.51 -17.35
N GLY A 364 -2.07 17.56 -18.09
CA GLY A 364 -0.90 18.38 -17.80
C GLY A 364 -0.76 19.57 -18.75
N LEU A 365 0.46 20.11 -18.80
CA LEU A 365 0.80 21.25 -19.69
C LEU A 365 0.63 20.92 -21.18
N GLY A 366 0.33 21.93 -21.97
CA GLY A 366 0.13 21.83 -23.40
C GLY A 366 -1.32 21.78 -23.83
N ASP A 367 -1.55 21.45 -25.10
CA ASP A 367 -2.88 21.43 -25.68
C ASP A 367 -3.73 20.28 -25.15
N GLN A 368 -4.86 20.61 -24.57
CA GLN A 368 -5.84 19.67 -24.02
C GLN A 368 -7.15 19.76 -24.79
N LEU A 369 -7.83 18.62 -24.89
CA LEU A 369 -9.18 18.53 -25.42
C LEU A 369 -10.11 18.18 -24.25
N LEU A 370 -11.02 19.06 -23.91
CA LEU A 370 -11.90 18.94 -22.76
C LEU A 370 -13.33 18.58 -23.16
N ARG A 371 -14.03 17.92 -22.26
CA ARG A 371 -15.48 17.79 -22.22
C ARG A 371 -16.00 18.50 -20.97
N LEU A 372 -16.93 19.40 -21.18
CA LEU A 372 -17.65 20.10 -20.12
C LEU A 372 -19.08 19.57 -20.11
N SER A 373 -19.55 19.04 -19.00
CA SER A 373 -20.87 18.43 -18.95
C SER A 373 -21.59 18.68 -17.64
N TRP A 374 -22.89 18.82 -17.74
CA TRP A 374 -23.81 18.82 -16.63
C TRP A 374 -25.05 18.03 -17.03
N ARG A 375 -25.46 17.09 -16.20
CA ARG A 375 -26.56 16.16 -16.53
C ARG A 375 -27.94 16.81 -16.57
N GLY A 376 -28.06 18.09 -16.25
CA GLY A 376 -29.35 18.76 -16.08
C GLY A 376 -30.03 18.42 -14.75
N ASN A 377 -31.24 18.94 -14.60
CA ASN A 377 -32.07 18.66 -13.43
C ASN A 377 -33.57 18.67 -13.82
N ALA A 378 -34.42 18.90 -12.85
CA ALA A 378 -35.88 18.99 -13.11
C ALA A 378 -36.29 20.18 -14.00
N ASP A 379 -35.52 21.26 -14.00
CA ASP A 379 -35.90 22.52 -14.69
C ASP A 379 -35.14 22.74 -15.99
N TYR A 380 -33.90 22.26 -16.09
CA TYR A 380 -32.99 22.54 -17.18
C TYR A 380 -32.49 21.26 -17.88
N LYS A 381 -32.34 21.37 -19.21
CA LYS A 381 -31.74 20.33 -20.05
C LYS A 381 -30.28 20.09 -19.69
N PRO A 382 -29.70 18.90 -20.00
CA PRO A 382 -28.28 18.68 -19.92
C PRO A 382 -27.47 19.69 -20.72
N PHE A 383 -26.28 20.01 -20.20
CA PHE A 383 -25.26 20.77 -20.91
C PHE A 383 -24.11 19.84 -21.25
N GLU A 384 -23.70 19.80 -22.50
CA GLU A 384 -22.51 19.03 -22.91
C GLU A 384 -21.82 19.75 -24.07
N GLU A 385 -20.56 20.11 -23.82
CA GLU A 385 -19.64 20.60 -24.83
C GLU A 385 -18.44 19.65 -24.89
N THR A 386 -18.35 18.96 -26.01
CA THR A 386 -17.26 18.02 -26.28
C THR A 386 -16.27 18.66 -27.23
N ARG A 387 -15.01 18.75 -27.05
CA ARG A 387 -14.00 19.34 -27.93
C ARG A 387 -13.64 20.79 -27.60
N VAL A 388 -13.77 21.14 -26.35
CA VAL A 388 -13.26 22.42 -25.91
C VAL A 388 -11.73 22.34 -25.90
N ARG A 389 -11.09 23.02 -26.85
CA ARG A 389 -9.63 23.07 -26.94
C ARG A 389 -9.09 24.18 -26.07
N VAL A 390 -8.17 23.83 -25.18
CA VAL A 390 -7.50 24.79 -24.31
C VAL A 390 -6.03 24.39 -24.15
N LYS A 391 -5.15 25.37 -24.17
CA LYS A 391 -3.74 25.15 -23.85
C LYS A 391 -3.52 25.39 -22.36
N MET A 392 -3.08 24.35 -21.68
CA MET A 392 -2.72 24.45 -20.26
C MET A 392 -1.31 25.02 -20.15
N VAL A 393 -1.17 26.08 -19.40
CA VAL A 393 0.09 26.80 -19.23
C VAL A 393 0.51 26.85 -17.77
N ASP A 394 1.81 26.92 -17.54
CA ASP A 394 2.36 27.17 -16.22
C ASP A 394 2.46 28.68 -15.98
N ASN A 395 1.56 29.23 -15.20
CA ASN A 395 1.48 30.66 -14.90
C ASN A 395 2.33 31.08 -13.69
N ARG A 396 3.03 30.13 -13.05
CA ARG A 396 3.92 30.43 -11.92
C ARG A 396 5.02 31.39 -12.39
N GLN A 397 5.52 32.20 -11.47
CA GLN A 397 6.60 33.12 -11.76
C GLN A 397 7.88 32.36 -12.14
N PRO A 398 8.58 32.76 -13.19
CA PRO A 398 9.86 32.14 -13.52
C PRO A 398 10.89 32.48 -12.45
N THR A 399 11.75 31.53 -12.12
CA THR A 399 12.82 31.69 -11.13
C THR A 399 14.18 31.37 -11.73
N GLU A 400 15.21 32.04 -11.21
CA GLU A 400 16.60 31.82 -11.56
C GLU A 400 17.44 31.83 -10.30
N VAL A 401 18.32 30.83 -10.16
CA VAL A 401 19.34 30.77 -9.10
C VAL A 401 20.66 31.25 -9.67
N VAL A 402 21.30 32.12 -8.96
CA VAL A 402 22.67 32.57 -9.25
C VAL A 402 23.59 32.16 -8.11
N LEU A 403 24.79 31.64 -8.41
CA LEU A 403 25.72 31.18 -7.39
C LEU A 403 26.90 32.12 -7.27
N LYS A 404 27.37 32.35 -6.05
CA LYS A 404 28.59 33.09 -5.75
C LYS A 404 29.81 32.22 -6.08
N PRO A 405 30.75 32.69 -6.91
CA PRO A 405 31.95 31.92 -7.23
C PRO A 405 32.91 31.87 -6.04
N SER A 406 33.68 30.79 -5.93
CA SER A 406 34.84 30.69 -5.01
C SER A 406 34.52 30.81 -3.51
N ILE A 407 33.47 30.14 -3.04
CA ILE A 407 33.13 30.08 -1.62
C ILE A 407 33.86 28.91 -0.94
N SER A 408 34.22 29.09 0.32
CA SER A 408 34.81 28.05 1.16
C SER A 408 33.87 27.70 2.33
N LEU A 409 33.59 26.43 2.48
CA LEU A 409 32.84 25.88 3.63
C LEU A 409 33.76 24.96 4.46
N ILE A 410 33.29 24.57 5.63
CA ILE A 410 33.97 23.53 6.45
C ILE A 410 33.15 22.26 6.33
N TYR A 411 33.84 21.14 6.15
CA TYR A 411 33.17 19.84 6.06
C TYR A 411 32.29 19.56 7.28
N ASN A 412 31.12 19.02 7.07
CA ASN A 412 30.25 18.51 8.11
C ASN A 412 29.74 17.14 7.68
N LYS A 413 29.79 16.17 8.61
CA LYS A 413 29.26 14.83 8.41
C LYS A 413 27.76 14.86 8.15
N ASP A 414 27.05 15.76 8.80
CA ASP A 414 25.63 15.99 8.54
C ASP A 414 25.50 16.82 7.26
N VAL A 415 25.06 16.14 6.20
CA VAL A 415 24.89 16.75 4.88
C VAL A 415 23.81 17.82 4.87
N SER A 416 22.87 17.80 5.82
CA SER A 416 21.84 18.84 5.96
C SER A 416 22.48 20.18 6.37
N VAL A 417 23.53 20.13 7.19
CA VAL A 417 24.32 21.31 7.55
C VAL A 417 25.05 21.85 6.34
N VAL A 418 25.64 20.97 5.50
CA VAL A 418 26.31 21.41 4.25
C VAL A 418 25.30 22.05 3.31
N ALA A 419 24.13 21.44 3.13
CA ALA A 419 23.03 22.01 2.34
C ALA A 419 22.59 23.38 2.88
N GLY A 420 22.43 23.51 4.19
CA GLY A 420 22.12 24.78 4.85
C GLY A 420 23.20 25.84 4.64
N GLN A 421 24.48 25.46 4.68
CA GLN A 421 25.58 26.38 4.40
C GLN A 421 25.61 26.83 2.93
N ILE A 422 25.29 25.94 1.98
CA ILE A 422 25.16 26.29 0.57
C ILE A 422 24.00 27.27 0.39
N PHE A 423 22.86 27.00 1.00
CA PHE A 423 21.71 27.90 1.01
C PHE A 423 22.09 29.30 1.52
N GLU A 424 22.79 29.38 2.64
CA GLU A 424 23.13 30.67 3.27
C GLU A 424 24.20 31.45 2.54
N TYR A 425 25.27 30.79 2.09
CA TYR A 425 26.50 31.47 1.68
C TYR A 425 26.78 31.37 0.20
N VAL A 426 26.32 30.32 -0.49
CA VAL A 426 26.66 30.08 -1.89
C VAL A 426 25.66 30.67 -2.87
N ILE A 427 24.38 30.66 -2.50
CA ILE A 427 23.32 31.31 -3.31
C ILE A 427 23.56 32.82 -3.26
N ASN A 428 23.62 33.45 -4.42
CA ASN A 428 23.66 34.90 -4.55
C ASN A 428 22.23 35.44 -4.56
N TRP A 429 21.72 35.76 -3.39
CA TRP A 429 20.33 36.19 -3.21
C TRP A 429 19.98 37.51 -3.90
N ASP A 430 20.98 38.40 -4.04
CA ASP A 430 20.79 39.72 -4.65
C ASP A 430 20.60 39.65 -6.17
N ASP A 431 21.28 38.69 -6.84
CA ASP A 431 21.23 38.51 -8.29
C ASP A 431 20.27 37.36 -8.71
N SER A 432 19.76 36.58 -7.77
CA SER A 432 18.79 35.48 -8.06
C SER A 432 17.36 36.04 -8.18
N THR A 433 16.58 35.44 -9.09
CA THR A 433 15.12 35.70 -9.16
C THR A 433 14.42 34.59 -8.39
N LEU A 434 14.30 34.78 -7.10
CA LEU A 434 13.70 33.83 -6.14
C LEU A 434 12.69 34.54 -5.24
N PRO A 435 11.77 33.81 -4.57
CA PRO A 435 11.00 34.37 -3.46
C PRO A 435 11.90 34.94 -2.36
N GLU A 436 11.33 35.75 -1.48
CA GLU A 436 12.08 36.34 -0.37
C GLU A 436 12.77 35.27 0.46
N LYS A 437 14.07 35.45 0.75
CA LYS A 437 14.94 34.47 1.45
C LYS A 437 14.31 33.95 2.74
N ASP A 438 13.68 34.84 3.51
CA ASP A 438 13.09 34.51 4.82
C ASP A 438 11.87 33.59 4.70
N THR A 439 11.31 33.41 3.50
CA THR A 439 10.21 32.48 3.22
C THR A 439 10.68 31.12 2.75
N LEU A 440 11.97 30.92 2.55
CA LEU A 440 12.58 29.73 2.00
C LEU A 440 13.55 29.08 3.01
N SER A 441 13.78 27.78 2.79
CA SER A 441 14.72 26.96 3.53
C SER A 441 15.59 26.13 2.59
N ALA A 442 16.61 25.49 3.10
CA ALA A 442 17.40 24.56 2.31
C ALA A 442 16.58 23.40 1.72
N ASP A 443 15.45 23.05 2.36
CA ASP A 443 14.58 21.98 1.87
C ASP A 443 13.83 22.34 0.59
N ASP A 444 13.71 23.63 0.27
CA ASP A 444 13.09 24.11 -0.96
C ASP A 444 14.03 23.99 -2.18
N PHE A 445 15.28 23.57 -1.95
CA PHE A 445 16.28 23.42 -2.99
C PHE A 445 16.73 21.97 -3.15
N MET A 446 17.18 21.65 -4.34
CA MET A 446 17.95 20.45 -4.64
C MET A 446 19.41 20.87 -4.81
N PHE A 447 20.27 20.41 -3.91
CA PHE A 447 21.69 20.62 -3.97
C PHE A 447 22.35 19.35 -4.47
N GLU A 448 23.12 19.47 -5.54
CA GLU A 448 23.84 18.36 -6.16
C GLU A 448 25.31 18.70 -6.31
N TYR A 449 26.14 17.70 -6.38
CA TYR A 449 27.58 17.84 -6.69
C TYR A 449 27.99 16.81 -7.74
N GLU A 450 29.04 17.11 -8.49
CA GLU A 450 29.58 16.20 -9.48
C GLU A 450 30.38 15.10 -8.78
N ALA A 451 29.74 13.97 -8.53
CA ALA A 451 30.31 12.84 -7.82
C ALA A 451 30.86 11.78 -8.78
N GLU A 452 31.97 11.16 -8.41
CA GLU A 452 32.45 9.97 -9.08
C GLU A 452 31.58 8.77 -8.70
N VAL A 453 31.25 7.94 -9.69
CA VAL A 453 30.57 6.68 -9.47
C VAL A 453 31.55 5.67 -8.91
N MET A 454 31.22 5.12 -7.75
CA MET A 454 32.01 4.14 -7.04
C MET A 454 31.44 2.75 -7.21
N ILE A 455 32.29 1.75 -7.22
CA ILE A 455 31.90 0.34 -7.16
C ILE A 455 32.63 -0.35 -6.00
N THR A 456 31.99 -1.32 -5.40
CA THR A 456 32.63 -2.22 -4.46
C THR A 456 33.12 -3.44 -5.24
N ASP A 457 34.45 -3.65 -5.24
CA ASP A 457 35.04 -4.79 -5.90
C ASP A 457 34.78 -6.11 -5.13
N LYS A 458 35.18 -7.23 -5.73
CA LYS A 458 35.04 -8.56 -5.15
C LYS A 458 35.77 -8.76 -3.80
N ASP A 459 36.74 -7.91 -3.50
CA ASP A 459 37.52 -7.94 -2.26
C ASP A 459 36.98 -6.94 -1.21
N GLY A 460 35.82 -6.27 -1.52
CA GLY A 460 35.16 -5.31 -0.64
C GLY A 460 35.78 -3.91 -0.68
N LEU A 461 36.70 -3.64 -1.64
CA LEU A 461 37.27 -2.32 -1.80
C LEU A 461 36.35 -1.43 -2.65
N VAL A 462 36.12 -0.21 -2.18
CA VAL A 462 35.45 0.84 -2.93
C VAL A 462 36.44 1.52 -3.87
N VAL A 463 36.18 1.47 -5.17
CA VAL A 463 36.98 2.07 -6.21
C VAL A 463 36.15 2.95 -7.14
N GLY A 464 36.75 4.09 -7.56
CA GLY A 464 36.12 4.96 -8.53
C GLY A 464 36.13 4.35 -9.92
N THR A 465 35.06 4.55 -10.68
CA THR A 465 34.95 4.09 -12.07
C THR A 465 35.53 5.09 -13.08
N GLY A 466 35.82 6.32 -12.67
CA GLY A 466 36.11 7.45 -13.54
C GLY A 466 34.87 8.09 -14.18
N GLU A 467 33.68 7.48 -14.05
CA GLU A 467 32.44 8.10 -14.47
C GLU A 467 31.98 9.11 -13.42
N LYS A 468 31.54 10.29 -13.87
CA LYS A 468 31.04 11.35 -13.02
C LYS A 468 29.53 11.56 -13.26
N ARG A 469 28.80 11.83 -12.20
CA ARG A 469 27.35 12.11 -12.24
C ARG A 469 26.98 13.17 -11.21
N TRP A 470 25.91 13.88 -11.48
CA TRP A 470 25.28 14.74 -10.48
C TRP A 470 24.61 13.88 -9.43
N ALA A 471 25.05 14.02 -8.19
CA ALA A 471 24.52 13.31 -7.04
C ALA A 471 23.95 14.30 -6.02
N PRO A 472 22.80 14.00 -5.37
CA PRO A 472 22.25 14.87 -4.35
C PRO A 472 23.19 14.93 -3.13
N ILE A 473 23.36 16.12 -2.55
CA ILE A 473 24.15 16.32 -1.32
C ILE A 473 23.45 15.63 -0.15
N ALA A 474 22.10 15.72 -0.09
CA ALA A 474 21.27 15.00 0.87
C ALA A 474 20.35 13.99 0.15
N GLY A 475 20.14 12.81 0.76
CA GLY A 475 19.30 11.74 0.21
C GLY A 475 20.07 10.46 -0.15
N GLU A 476 19.35 9.47 -0.66
CA GLU A 476 19.96 8.20 -1.07
C GLU A 476 20.79 8.34 -2.33
N LYS A 477 21.99 7.76 -2.28
CA LYS A 477 23.01 7.82 -3.34
C LYS A 477 23.25 6.50 -4.05
N VAL A 478 22.43 5.49 -3.73
CA VAL A 478 22.53 4.16 -4.34
C VAL A 478 21.96 4.21 -5.75
N LEU A 479 22.82 3.96 -6.75
CA LEU A 479 22.43 3.91 -8.16
C LEU A 479 21.95 2.52 -8.57
N THR A 480 22.64 1.48 -8.07
CA THR A 480 22.29 0.06 -8.20
C THR A 480 22.77 -0.69 -6.95
N SER A 481 22.46 -1.99 -6.85
CA SER A 481 22.98 -2.82 -5.76
C SER A 481 24.53 -2.85 -5.66
N TYR A 482 25.25 -2.40 -6.67
CA TYR A 482 26.71 -2.47 -6.75
C TYR A 482 27.37 -1.13 -7.02
N THR A 483 26.64 -0.10 -7.41
CA THR A 483 27.16 1.23 -7.75
C THR A 483 26.53 2.30 -6.87
N PHE A 484 27.34 3.22 -6.41
CA PHE A 484 26.90 4.35 -5.59
C PHE A 484 27.76 5.58 -5.83
N CYS A 485 27.31 6.74 -5.39
CA CYS A 485 28.13 7.94 -5.32
C CYS A 485 28.61 8.15 -3.88
N GLU A 486 29.89 8.46 -3.71
CA GLU A 486 30.38 8.87 -2.38
C GLU A 486 29.63 10.12 -1.89
N GLN A 487 29.54 10.27 -0.59
CA GLN A 487 29.03 11.49 0.01
C GLN A 487 30.00 12.64 -0.25
N ILE A 488 29.44 13.85 -0.46
CA ILE A 488 30.27 15.04 -0.64
C ILE A 488 31.30 15.18 0.50
N GLY A 489 32.54 15.37 0.13
CA GLY A 489 33.65 15.42 1.06
C GLY A 489 34.50 16.70 0.95
N ALA A 490 35.57 16.77 1.74
CA ALA A 490 36.53 17.85 1.66
C ALA A 490 37.26 17.86 0.30
N GLY A 491 37.51 19.03 -0.24
CA GLY A 491 38.15 19.27 -1.55
C GLY A 491 37.38 20.31 -2.37
N GLU A 492 37.77 20.43 -3.63
CA GLU A 492 37.11 21.29 -4.61
C GLU A 492 35.94 20.53 -5.24
N GLN A 493 34.74 21.10 -5.14
CA GLN A 493 33.50 20.47 -5.57
C GLN A 493 32.82 21.31 -6.65
N LYS A 494 32.42 20.69 -7.75
CA LYS A 494 31.43 21.27 -8.66
C LYS A 494 30.07 21.02 -8.10
N ILE A 495 29.27 22.06 -7.99
CA ILE A 495 27.89 21.97 -7.44
C ILE A 495 26.90 22.52 -8.44
N ARG A 496 25.68 21.99 -8.31
CA ARG A 496 24.48 22.46 -9.00
C ARG A 496 23.39 22.70 -7.97
N VAL A 497 22.70 23.83 -8.07
CA VAL A 497 21.61 24.19 -7.17
C VAL A 497 20.37 24.46 -7.99
N THR A 498 19.30 23.81 -7.64
CA THR A 498 17.99 23.95 -8.28
C THR A 498 16.97 24.31 -7.23
N TYR A 499 16.27 25.41 -7.41
CA TYR A 499 15.09 25.72 -6.63
C TYR A 499 13.97 24.80 -7.10
N LYS A 500 13.33 24.06 -6.19
CA LYS A 500 12.29 23.09 -6.52
C LYS A 500 11.00 23.75 -7.01
N GLY A 501 10.83 25.03 -6.77
CA GLY A 501 9.56 25.74 -7.00
C GLY A 501 8.56 25.54 -5.88
N ASN A 502 7.42 26.20 -6.03
CA ASN A 502 6.26 26.05 -5.15
C ASN A 502 4.98 26.30 -5.93
N ALA A 503 3.87 26.54 -5.26
CA ALA A 503 2.59 26.80 -5.90
C ALA A 503 2.60 28.04 -6.80
N ASP A 504 3.40 29.05 -6.47
CA ASP A 504 3.42 30.37 -7.14
C ASP A 504 4.64 30.58 -8.05
N ASN A 505 5.69 29.80 -7.83
CA ASN A 505 6.97 29.96 -8.49
C ASN A 505 7.41 28.67 -9.18
N ARG A 506 7.88 28.77 -10.42
CA ARG A 506 8.39 27.62 -11.18
C ARG A 506 9.67 27.09 -10.57
N PRO A 507 10.00 25.80 -10.76
CA PRO A 507 11.35 25.31 -10.53
C PRO A 507 12.36 26.11 -11.38
N SER A 508 13.52 26.41 -10.81
CA SER A 508 14.62 26.99 -11.58
C SER A 508 15.30 25.92 -12.44
N ASN A 509 15.99 26.34 -13.47
CA ASN A 509 17.02 25.51 -14.08
C ASN A 509 18.16 25.31 -13.07
N GLY A 510 18.81 24.14 -13.12
CA GLY A 510 19.97 23.89 -12.26
C GLY A 510 21.09 24.90 -12.53
N ALA A 511 21.38 25.73 -11.54
CA ALA A 511 22.50 26.70 -11.60
C ALA A 511 23.81 26.00 -11.21
N GLU A 512 24.81 26.12 -12.04
CA GLU A 512 26.14 25.58 -11.81
C GLU A 512 27.15 26.72 -11.56
N LEU A 513 28.25 26.45 -10.86
CA LEU A 513 29.31 27.39 -10.72
C LEU A 513 29.97 27.63 -12.09
N PRO A 514 30.43 28.86 -12.38
CA PRO A 514 31.15 29.17 -13.62
C PRO A 514 32.35 28.25 -13.84
N ASP A 515 32.74 28.05 -15.10
CA ASP A 515 33.89 27.22 -15.43
C ASP A 515 35.18 27.70 -14.71
N GLY A 516 35.85 26.73 -14.08
CA GLY A 516 37.05 27.01 -13.28
C GLY A 516 36.76 27.50 -11.85
N CYS A 517 35.46 27.64 -11.47
CA CYS A 517 35.09 27.94 -10.10
C CYS A 517 34.62 26.68 -9.39
N TYR A 518 34.93 26.60 -8.10
CA TYR A 518 34.61 25.45 -7.26
C TYR A 518 34.10 25.90 -5.88
N LEU A 519 33.23 25.10 -5.29
CA LEU A 519 32.98 25.14 -3.86
C LEU A 519 34.13 24.41 -3.15
N THR A 520 34.91 25.13 -2.36
CA THR A 520 36.00 24.53 -1.58
C THR A 520 35.50 24.09 -0.23
N ILE A 521 35.40 22.77 0.02
CA ILE A 521 35.09 22.24 1.34
C ILE A 521 36.40 21.94 2.07
N LYS A 522 36.68 22.73 3.10
CA LYS A 522 37.87 22.55 3.96
C LYS A 522 37.66 21.40 4.92
N LYS A 523 38.75 20.70 5.26
CA LYS A 523 38.71 19.65 6.29
C LYS A 523 38.20 20.20 7.61
N ALA A 524 37.38 19.42 8.29
CA ALA A 524 36.90 19.74 9.62
C ALA A 524 37.91 19.38 10.70
N PRO A 525 37.94 20.08 11.83
CA PRO A 525 38.77 19.68 12.97
C PRO A 525 38.26 18.39 13.58
N VAL A 526 39.15 17.61 14.18
CA VAL A 526 38.82 16.42 14.98
C VAL A 526 39.56 16.49 16.30
N THR A 527 38.89 16.16 17.37
CA THR A 527 39.47 15.92 18.70
C THR A 527 39.64 14.42 18.91
N VAL A 528 40.87 13.99 19.18
CA VAL A 528 41.18 12.59 19.49
C VAL A 528 41.44 12.46 20.98
N LYS A 529 40.96 11.38 21.59
CA LYS A 529 41.19 11.10 23.00
C LYS A 529 41.61 9.65 23.18
N VAL A 530 42.72 9.40 23.87
CA VAL A 530 43.16 8.09 24.33
C VAL A 530 42.70 7.92 25.77
N HIS A 531 41.88 6.91 26.05
CA HIS A 531 41.42 6.60 27.41
C HIS A 531 42.43 5.70 28.11
N SER A 532 43.26 6.31 28.97
CA SER A 532 44.23 5.53 29.76
C SER A 532 43.52 4.42 30.55
N THR A 533 43.98 3.20 30.40
CA THR A 533 43.32 2.03 30.99
C THR A 533 44.33 0.97 31.41
N SER A 534 43.84 -0.05 32.05
CA SER A 534 44.62 -1.27 32.37
C SER A 534 43.82 -2.53 32.03
N ILE A 535 44.48 -3.50 31.42
CA ILE A 535 43.96 -4.79 31.01
C ILE A 535 44.90 -5.90 31.50
N TYR A 536 44.45 -7.14 31.50
CA TYR A 536 45.36 -8.30 31.64
C TYR A 536 45.97 -8.68 30.30
N ALA A 537 47.07 -9.41 30.32
CA ALA A 537 47.84 -9.71 29.11
C ALA A 537 47.12 -10.60 28.10
N ASP A 538 46.04 -11.25 28.48
CA ASP A 538 45.17 -12.09 27.64
C ASP A 538 43.82 -11.41 27.33
N GLU A 539 43.61 -10.18 27.76
CA GLU A 539 42.39 -9.40 27.48
C GLU A 539 42.56 -8.57 26.23
N GLU A 540 41.48 -8.53 25.43
CA GLU A 540 41.42 -7.65 24.27
C GLU A 540 41.24 -6.19 24.70
N LEU A 541 41.94 -5.26 24.05
CA LEU A 541 41.78 -3.84 24.26
C LEU A 541 40.40 -3.40 23.74
N SER A 542 39.68 -2.63 24.58
CA SER A 542 38.37 -2.11 24.17
C SER A 542 38.46 -1.27 22.88
N LYS A 543 37.46 -1.41 22.03
CA LYS A 543 37.33 -0.60 20.79
C LYS A 543 37.20 0.90 21.10
N ASP A 544 36.67 1.24 22.27
CA ASP A 544 36.51 2.64 22.72
C ASP A 544 37.76 3.18 23.41
N PHE A 545 38.89 2.47 23.34
CA PHE A 545 40.14 2.92 23.92
C PHE A 545 40.65 4.23 23.30
N VAL A 546 40.40 4.41 22.02
CA VAL A 546 40.61 5.67 21.32
C VAL A 546 39.26 6.16 20.77
N THR A 547 38.87 7.35 21.15
CA THR A 547 37.63 8.00 20.68
C THR A 547 37.94 9.30 19.94
N THR A 548 37.01 9.63 19.04
CA THR A 548 37.07 10.85 18.25
C THR A 548 35.81 11.70 18.44
N ASP A 549 35.96 12.98 18.36
CA ASP A 549 34.86 13.95 18.32
C ASP A 549 35.10 14.90 17.12
N PRO A 550 34.24 14.88 16.08
CA PRO A 550 33.04 14.02 15.95
C PRO A 550 33.36 12.53 15.76
N VAL A 551 32.42 11.68 16.10
CA VAL A 551 32.49 10.23 15.81
C VAL A 551 32.23 10.01 14.33
N ASP A 552 33.18 9.43 13.62
CA ASP A 552 33.10 9.09 12.19
C ASP A 552 33.99 7.87 11.87
N ASN A 553 34.02 7.45 10.61
CA ASN A 553 34.88 6.36 10.14
C ASN A 553 36.34 6.84 9.99
N PHE A 554 37.04 6.90 11.10
CA PHE A 554 38.49 7.19 11.11
C PHE A 554 39.31 5.93 11.04
N ASP A 555 40.39 5.97 10.24
CA ASP A 555 41.47 5.03 10.44
C ASP A 555 42.30 5.47 11.66
N ILE A 556 42.37 4.60 12.64
CA ILE A 556 43.11 4.88 13.86
C ILE A 556 44.40 4.06 13.85
N PHE A 557 45.53 4.76 13.79
CA PHE A 557 46.87 4.20 13.97
C PHE A 557 47.24 4.37 15.42
N THR A 558 47.68 3.30 16.06
CA THR A 558 48.10 3.38 17.46
C THR A 558 49.52 2.85 17.61
N VAL A 559 50.37 3.64 18.20
CA VAL A 559 51.77 3.24 18.56
C VAL A 559 51.85 3.13 20.08
N PHE A 560 52.23 1.95 20.54
CA PHE A 560 52.46 1.66 21.94
C PHE A 560 53.98 1.49 22.12
N GLY A 561 54.59 2.33 22.92
CA GLY A 561 56.00 2.19 23.27
C GLY A 561 56.18 2.16 24.77
N GLY A 562 56.91 1.18 25.27
CA GLY A 562 56.98 0.99 26.70
C GLY A 562 58.05 0.03 27.14
N VAL A 563 57.94 -0.35 28.41
CA VAL A 563 58.79 -1.29 29.09
C VAL A 563 57.96 -2.44 29.63
N THR A 564 58.32 -3.62 29.28
CA THR A 564 57.68 -4.86 29.75
C THR A 564 58.09 -5.17 31.21
N SER A 565 57.36 -6.10 31.81
CA SER A 565 57.61 -6.54 33.20
C SER A 565 59.00 -7.17 33.45
N ASP A 566 59.67 -7.60 32.38
CA ASP A 566 61.07 -8.07 32.41
C ASP A 566 62.09 -6.97 32.14
N VAL A 567 61.67 -5.70 32.12
CA VAL A 567 62.46 -4.49 31.90
C VAL A 567 63.09 -4.41 30.49
N THR A 568 62.43 -5.04 29.51
CA THR A 568 62.84 -4.90 28.13
C THR A 568 62.00 -3.82 27.41
N GLY A 569 62.65 -3.04 26.55
CA GLY A 569 61.89 -2.09 25.68
C GLY A 569 61.02 -2.83 24.67
N SER A 570 59.82 -2.37 24.49
CA SER A 570 58.90 -3.00 23.54
C SER A 570 58.06 -1.92 22.81
N VAL A 571 57.85 -2.12 21.53
CA VAL A 571 57.06 -1.21 20.70
C VAL A 571 56.05 -2.02 19.84
N PHE A 572 54.82 -1.67 19.92
CA PHE A 572 53.75 -2.23 19.11
C PHE A 572 53.17 -1.16 18.21
N VAL A 573 52.76 -1.54 17.01
CA VAL A 573 52.04 -0.68 16.07
C VAL A 573 50.75 -1.38 15.65
N GLN A 574 49.65 -0.81 16.02
CA GLN A 574 48.34 -1.26 15.56
C GLN A 574 47.93 -0.41 14.34
N LEU A 575 47.74 -1.09 13.22
CA LEU A 575 47.26 -0.50 11.97
C LEU A 575 45.77 -0.70 11.86
N PRO A 576 45.03 0.23 11.19
CA PRO A 576 43.63 0.00 10.81
C PRO A 576 43.50 -1.29 10.01
N GLU A 577 42.47 -2.10 10.35
CA GLU A 577 42.29 -3.42 9.73
C GLU A 577 42.19 -3.38 8.20
N ARG A 578 41.52 -2.34 7.65
CA ARG A 578 41.38 -2.17 6.21
C ARG A 578 42.75 -1.99 5.47
N LEU A 579 43.76 -1.50 6.15
CA LEU A 579 45.10 -1.26 5.55
C LEU A 579 45.95 -2.52 5.49
N THR A 580 45.60 -3.52 6.25
CA THR A 580 46.36 -4.78 6.35
C THR A 580 45.81 -5.93 5.50
N LYS A 581 44.72 -5.67 4.77
CA LYS A 581 44.02 -6.72 4.02
C LYS A 581 43.64 -6.27 2.60
N GLY A 582 43.36 -7.25 1.73
CA GLY A 582 42.78 -7.07 0.42
C GLY A 582 43.63 -6.26 -0.57
N THR A 583 42.96 -5.35 -1.30
CA THR A 583 43.63 -4.56 -2.36
C THR A 583 44.39 -3.39 -1.78
N ILE A 584 44.02 -2.87 -0.60
CA ILE A 584 44.69 -1.70 -0.01
C ILE A 584 46.12 -2.02 0.39
N ILE A 585 46.37 -3.16 1.02
CA ILE A 585 47.76 -3.55 1.38
C ILE A 585 48.60 -3.65 0.11
N LYS A 586 48.05 -4.16 -0.99
CA LYS A 586 48.78 -4.24 -2.29
C LYS A 586 49.08 -2.84 -2.86
N LEU A 587 48.21 -1.86 -2.68
CA LEU A 587 48.45 -0.48 -3.08
C LEU A 587 49.52 0.15 -2.23
N ILE A 588 49.50 -0.06 -0.92
CA ILE A 588 50.54 0.42 0.02
C ILE A 588 51.88 -0.22 -0.33
N ASP A 589 51.91 -1.55 -0.53
CA ASP A 589 53.13 -2.27 -0.90
C ASP A 589 53.72 -1.71 -2.21
N LYS A 590 52.94 -1.52 -3.24
CA LYS A 590 53.34 -0.93 -4.51
C LYS A 590 53.86 0.52 -4.33
N THR A 591 53.26 1.31 -3.44
CA THR A 591 53.70 2.65 -3.10
C THR A 591 55.08 2.62 -2.47
N LEU A 592 55.30 1.74 -1.50
CA LEU A 592 56.58 1.58 -0.80
C LEU A 592 57.66 1.03 -1.73
N GLU A 593 57.37 0.07 -2.60
CA GLU A 593 58.28 -0.40 -3.67
C GLU A 593 58.69 0.74 -4.60
N GLY A 594 57.73 1.59 -5.04
CA GLY A 594 58.03 2.77 -5.86
C GLY A 594 58.95 3.78 -5.18
N LEU A 595 58.97 3.80 -3.86
CA LEU A 595 59.87 4.60 -3.04
C LEU A 595 61.21 3.89 -2.73
N GLY A 596 61.44 2.69 -3.26
CA GLY A 596 62.60 1.89 -2.97
C GLY A 596 62.69 1.35 -1.54
N GLN A 597 61.54 1.25 -0.86
CA GLN A 597 61.42 0.78 0.51
C GLN A 597 60.92 -0.66 0.57
N LYS A 598 61.11 -1.36 1.72
CA LYS A 598 60.44 -2.64 1.96
C LYS A 598 58.92 -2.45 1.95
N THR A 599 58.20 -3.43 1.45
CA THR A 599 56.73 -3.43 1.49
C THR A 599 56.21 -3.57 2.93
N LEU A 600 55.00 -3.10 3.17
CA LEU A 600 54.33 -3.28 4.47
C LEU A 600 54.17 -4.78 4.79
N THR A 601 53.87 -5.58 3.79
CA THR A 601 53.76 -7.05 3.89
C THR A 601 55.14 -7.65 4.35
N GLN A 602 56.23 -7.23 3.75
CA GLN A 602 57.58 -7.65 4.15
C GLN A 602 57.92 -7.19 5.57
N MET A 603 57.60 -5.94 5.92
CA MET A 603 57.82 -5.37 7.25
C MET A 603 57.08 -6.15 8.32
N MET A 604 55.85 -6.55 8.04
CA MET A 604 55.02 -7.37 8.95
C MET A 604 55.56 -8.78 9.11
N GLN A 605 56.13 -9.40 8.08
CA GLN A 605 56.64 -10.77 8.08
C GLN A 605 58.09 -10.88 8.62
N GLU A 606 58.99 -10.02 8.13
CA GLU A 606 60.38 -10.05 8.47
C GLU A 606 60.70 -9.29 9.75
N GLY A 607 59.80 -8.37 10.14
CA GLY A 607 59.99 -7.40 11.19
C GLY A 607 60.85 -6.23 10.75
N MET A 608 60.78 -5.13 11.47
CA MET A 608 61.64 -3.96 11.33
C MET A 608 61.90 -3.36 12.71
N THR A 609 62.98 -2.57 12.83
CA THR A 609 63.30 -1.83 14.05
C THR A 609 62.55 -0.49 14.07
N VAL A 610 62.35 0.08 15.26
CA VAL A 610 61.78 1.42 15.46
C VAL A 610 62.62 2.46 14.69
N GLY A 611 63.91 2.33 14.65
CA GLY A 611 64.80 3.23 13.91
C GLY A 611 64.58 3.21 12.40
N GLU A 612 64.40 1.97 11.85
CA GLU A 612 64.07 1.82 10.43
C GLU A 612 62.69 2.39 10.12
N LEU A 613 61.66 2.16 10.97
CA LEU A 613 60.31 2.73 10.81
C LEU A 613 60.33 4.27 10.89
N ARG A 614 61.09 4.82 11.82
CA ARG A 614 61.26 6.29 11.97
C ARG A 614 61.93 6.87 10.74
N LYS A 615 62.97 6.23 10.22
CA LYS A 615 63.62 6.65 8.99
C LYS A 615 62.65 6.63 7.80
N LEU A 616 61.88 5.57 7.65
CA LEU A 616 60.89 5.46 6.58
C LEU A 616 59.89 6.61 6.62
N PHE A 617 59.28 6.91 7.78
CA PHE A 617 58.35 8.02 7.86
C PHE A 617 59.01 9.38 7.65
N ASN A 618 60.20 9.55 8.14
CA ASN A 618 60.97 10.79 7.90
C ASN A 618 61.30 10.98 6.41
N ASP A 619 61.65 9.91 5.71
CA ASP A 619 61.93 9.95 4.27
C ASP A 619 60.68 10.32 3.46
N ILE A 620 59.50 9.76 3.81
CA ILE A 620 58.21 10.09 3.20
C ILE A 620 57.87 11.58 3.46
N VAL A 621 58.00 12.03 4.70
CA VAL A 621 57.62 13.39 5.12
C VAL A 621 58.56 14.43 4.46
N THR A 622 59.86 14.17 4.45
CA THR A 622 60.85 15.08 3.89
C THR A 622 60.71 15.23 2.37
N ASN A 623 60.30 14.17 1.69
CA ASN A 623 60.12 14.17 0.24
C ASN A 623 58.70 14.34 -0.20
N ALA A 624 57.78 14.73 0.68
CA ALA A 624 56.32 14.78 0.41
C ALA A 624 55.97 15.58 -0.84
N ASP A 625 56.58 16.74 -1.03
CA ASP A 625 56.35 17.61 -2.20
C ASP A 625 56.89 17.01 -3.50
N ASN A 626 57.96 16.22 -3.41
CA ASN A 626 58.67 15.59 -4.53
C ASN A 626 58.25 14.14 -4.80
N LEU A 627 57.24 13.62 -4.08
CA LEU A 627 56.71 12.28 -4.35
C LEU A 627 56.27 12.16 -5.80
N PRO A 628 56.61 11.06 -6.49
CA PRO A 628 56.10 10.80 -7.82
C PRO A 628 54.56 10.90 -7.85
N GLN A 629 53.99 11.44 -8.94
CA GLN A 629 52.53 11.60 -9.06
C GLN A 629 51.79 10.29 -8.89
N GLU A 630 52.33 9.18 -9.41
CA GLU A 630 51.78 7.83 -9.26
C GLU A 630 51.67 7.40 -7.79
N VAL A 631 52.67 7.77 -6.96
CA VAL A 631 52.67 7.48 -5.51
C VAL A 631 51.60 8.30 -4.79
N LYS A 632 51.47 9.58 -5.12
CA LYS A 632 50.42 10.45 -4.58
C LYS A 632 49.05 9.89 -4.91
N GLU A 633 48.81 9.44 -6.16
CA GLU A 633 47.56 8.82 -6.58
C GLU A 633 47.29 7.49 -5.87
N LEU A 634 48.31 6.66 -5.63
CA LEU A 634 48.18 5.42 -4.90
C LEU A 634 47.82 5.66 -3.41
N LEU A 635 48.45 6.66 -2.76
CA LEU A 635 48.12 7.05 -1.38
C LEU A 635 46.68 7.58 -1.31
N ALA A 636 46.29 8.44 -2.27
CA ALA A 636 44.94 8.94 -2.34
C ALA A 636 43.91 7.80 -2.54
N LYS A 637 44.21 6.82 -3.42
CA LYS A 637 43.37 5.60 -3.60
C LYS A 637 43.28 4.74 -2.34
N ALA A 638 44.39 4.65 -1.58
CA ALA A 638 44.41 4.01 -0.28
C ALA A 638 43.71 4.85 0.81
N GLY A 639 43.32 6.09 0.51
CA GLY A 639 42.70 7.00 1.46
C GLY A 639 43.63 7.44 2.59
N ILE A 640 44.92 7.52 2.34
CA ILE A 640 45.96 7.91 3.33
C ILE A 640 46.47 9.30 3.01
N ASP A 641 46.29 10.21 3.96
CA ASP A 641 46.83 11.59 3.87
C ASP A 641 48.31 11.62 4.25
N ILE A 642 49.10 12.46 3.59
CA ILE A 642 50.52 12.68 3.95
C ILE A 642 50.66 13.20 5.38
N ASP A 643 49.72 14.03 5.86
CA ASP A 643 49.70 14.48 7.25
C ASP A 643 49.68 13.34 8.26
N THR A 644 49.13 12.19 7.89
CA THR A 644 49.14 10.99 8.73
C THR A 644 50.54 10.51 8.97
N PHE A 645 51.42 10.51 7.95
CA PHE A 645 52.82 10.15 8.12
C PHE A 645 53.59 11.18 8.95
N VAL A 646 53.27 12.49 8.80
CA VAL A 646 53.82 13.56 9.67
C VAL A 646 53.48 13.26 11.13
N LYS A 647 52.24 12.98 11.44
CA LYS A 647 51.80 12.69 12.80
C LYS A 647 52.30 11.36 13.34
N LEU A 648 52.39 10.32 12.51
CA LEU A 648 53.03 9.06 12.89
C LEU A 648 54.52 9.21 13.18
N ASN A 649 55.23 10.03 12.38
CA ASN A 649 56.61 10.37 12.67
C ASN A 649 56.74 11.15 13.97
N GLU A 650 55.91 12.16 14.22
CA GLU A 650 55.81 12.83 15.51
C GLU A 650 55.52 11.87 16.66
N ALA A 651 54.64 10.91 16.49
CA ALA A 651 54.33 9.87 17.49
C ALA A 651 55.57 9.04 17.83
N LEU A 652 56.28 8.51 16.82
CA LEU A 652 57.49 7.74 17.03
C LEU A 652 58.59 8.56 17.69
N ASN A 653 58.69 9.85 17.39
CA ASN A 653 59.67 10.74 18.00
C ASN A 653 59.39 11.09 19.48
N LYS A 654 58.19 10.76 20.01
CA LYS A 654 57.90 10.86 21.44
C LYS A 654 58.59 9.76 22.24
N PHE A 655 59.00 8.65 21.62
CA PHE A 655 59.68 7.55 22.29
C PHE A 655 61.20 7.81 22.32
N PRO A 656 61.91 7.40 23.41
CA PRO A 656 63.31 7.57 23.53
C PRO A 656 64.12 6.85 22.41
N GLY A 657 65.23 7.42 21.95
CA GLY A 657 66.08 6.77 20.96
C GLY A 657 66.75 5.45 21.40
N LEU A 658 66.67 5.15 22.69
CA LEU A 658 66.98 3.83 23.25
C LEU A 658 66.16 2.70 22.59
N LEU A 659 64.98 3.01 22.11
CA LEU A 659 64.09 2.01 21.47
C LEU A 659 64.39 1.80 19.98
N ASP A 660 65.29 2.55 19.36
CA ASP A 660 65.61 2.45 17.95
C ASP A 660 66.02 1.07 17.45
N ASN A 661 66.68 0.29 18.32
CA ASN A 661 67.04 -1.07 18.01
C ASN A 661 66.00 -2.16 18.39
N VAL A 662 64.90 -1.70 18.97
CA VAL A 662 63.78 -2.60 19.33
C VAL A 662 63.00 -2.96 18.06
N ARG A 663 62.68 -4.23 17.92
CA ARG A 663 61.81 -4.68 16.84
C ARG A 663 60.36 -4.25 17.10
N VAL A 664 59.73 -3.74 16.09
CA VAL A 664 58.29 -3.39 16.11
C VAL A 664 57.46 -4.65 15.99
N ALA A 665 56.56 -4.84 16.90
CA ALA A 665 55.50 -5.86 16.80
C ALA A 665 54.22 -5.20 16.25
N PHE A 666 53.48 -5.90 15.41
CA PHE A 666 52.20 -5.44 14.88
C PHE A 666 51.03 -5.97 15.68
N GLY A 667 50.13 -5.10 16.09
CA GLY A 667 48.95 -5.41 16.91
C GLY A 667 48.92 -4.60 18.21
N THR A 668 48.15 -5.08 19.16
CA THR A 668 48.06 -4.52 20.53
C THR A 668 49.11 -5.19 21.43
N PRO A 669 49.63 -4.47 22.49
CA PRO A 669 50.51 -5.10 23.45
C PRO A 669 49.86 -6.30 24.13
N ASP A 670 50.54 -7.45 24.01
CA ASP A 670 50.18 -8.73 24.62
C ASP A 670 51.09 -9.13 25.79
N GLN A 671 52.07 -8.29 26.11
CA GLN A 671 53.06 -8.49 27.17
C GLN A 671 52.77 -7.54 28.34
N ALA A 672 52.82 -8.11 29.56
CA ALA A 672 52.69 -7.30 30.76
C ALA A 672 53.72 -6.20 30.81
N GLY A 673 53.30 -4.96 31.02
CA GLY A 673 54.15 -3.79 30.97
C GLY A 673 53.39 -2.47 31.07
N ILE A 674 54.12 -1.36 30.98
CA ILE A 674 53.59 -0.02 30.96
C ILE A 674 53.95 0.59 29.63
N TYR A 675 52.93 1.04 28.92
CA TYR A 675 53.05 1.59 27.56
C TYR A 675 52.50 2.99 27.49
N THR A 676 53.28 3.89 26.92
CA THR A 676 52.78 5.17 26.40
C THR A 676 52.11 4.91 25.07
N VAL A 677 50.96 5.48 24.87
CA VAL A 677 50.14 5.27 23.69
C VAL A 677 50.04 6.58 22.92
N CYS A 678 50.34 6.52 21.63
CA CYS A 678 50.11 7.61 20.68
C CYS A 678 49.11 7.16 19.65
N ALA A 679 47.98 7.84 19.53
CA ALA A 679 46.97 7.59 18.53
C ALA A 679 46.96 8.69 17.45
N VAL A 680 46.95 8.29 16.20
CA VAL A 680 46.84 9.16 15.03
C VAL A 680 45.63 8.78 14.23
N THR A 681 44.80 9.74 13.85
CA THR A 681 43.65 9.49 13.04
C THR A 681 43.83 9.93 11.61
N ASN A 682 43.28 9.19 10.66
CA ASN A 682 43.27 9.55 9.25
C ASN A 682 41.83 9.47 8.73
N ASN A 683 41.38 10.52 8.06
CA ASN A 683 40.15 10.58 7.32
C ASN A 683 40.26 11.74 6.29
N LYS A 684 39.80 11.49 5.05
CA LYS A 684 39.92 12.49 3.96
C LYS A 684 39.17 13.80 4.25
N ASN A 685 38.20 13.79 5.13
CA ASN A 685 37.31 14.92 5.42
C ASN A 685 37.72 15.71 6.68
N TYR A 686 38.64 15.20 7.45
CA TYR A 686 39.08 15.80 8.70
C TYR A 686 40.58 16.03 8.71
N HIS A 687 41.02 17.02 9.49
CA HIS A 687 42.46 17.15 9.79
C HIS A 687 42.94 15.92 10.53
N THR A 688 44.19 15.55 10.33
CA THR A 688 44.82 14.44 11.06
C THR A 688 44.88 14.78 12.54
N GLY A 689 44.21 13.98 13.36
CA GLY A 689 44.22 14.15 14.82
C GLY A 689 45.35 13.38 15.48
N PHE A 690 45.78 13.84 16.65
CA PHE A 690 46.79 13.19 17.47
C PHE A 690 46.43 13.25 18.95
N ALA A 691 46.58 12.14 19.66
CA ALA A 691 46.41 12.11 21.11
C ALA A 691 47.39 11.13 21.77
N MET A 692 47.62 11.36 23.03
CA MET A 692 48.47 10.50 23.87
C MET A 692 47.70 10.01 25.11
N GLY A 693 48.08 8.80 25.53
CA GLY A 693 47.56 8.20 26.76
C GLY A 693 48.50 7.13 27.28
N SER A 694 47.97 6.27 28.15
CA SER A 694 48.76 5.16 28.72
C SER A 694 47.93 3.88 28.73
N LEU A 695 48.63 2.76 28.56
CA LEU A 695 48.07 1.40 28.73
C LEU A 695 48.92 0.63 29.72
N VAL A 696 48.34 0.06 30.73
CA VAL A 696 48.99 -0.87 31.63
C VAL A 696 48.49 -2.26 31.34
N VAL A 697 49.36 -3.13 30.83
CA VAL A 697 49.09 -4.54 30.68
C VAL A 697 49.54 -5.25 31.95
N LYS A 698 48.60 -5.78 32.71
CA LYS A 698 48.87 -6.46 34.00
C LYS A 698 49.23 -7.90 33.79
N ALA A 699 50.21 -8.38 34.58
CA ALA A 699 50.43 -9.82 34.71
C ALA A 699 49.36 -10.46 35.60
N HIS A 700 48.95 -11.67 35.31
CA HIS A 700 48.14 -12.49 36.21
C HIS A 700 48.95 -12.89 37.43
N VAL A 701 48.39 -12.70 38.61
CA VAL A 701 49.00 -13.14 39.91
C VAL A 701 48.07 -14.06 40.67
N SER A 702 46.77 -13.93 40.50
CA SER A 702 45.76 -14.83 41.07
C SER A 702 45.71 -16.11 40.28
N ASP A 703 45.55 -17.26 40.98
CA ASP A 703 45.48 -18.60 40.37
C ASP A 703 46.71 -19.00 39.53
N VAL A 704 47.80 -18.30 39.73
CA VAL A 704 49.10 -18.57 39.14
C VAL A 704 49.98 -19.26 40.17
N ARG A 705 50.55 -20.40 39.85
CA ARG A 705 51.43 -21.15 40.76
C ARG A 705 52.55 -21.84 40.04
N LEU A 706 53.64 -22.03 40.77
CA LEU A 706 54.75 -22.93 40.38
C LEU A 706 54.52 -24.31 40.97
N THR A 707 54.77 -25.33 40.17
CA THR A 707 54.68 -26.73 40.59
C THR A 707 55.99 -27.44 40.21
N TRP A 708 56.57 -28.16 41.18
CA TRP A 708 57.80 -28.95 40.92
C TRP A 708 57.56 -29.98 39.83
N ASN A 709 58.50 -30.13 38.89
CA ASN A 709 58.41 -31.13 37.83
C ASN A 709 58.61 -32.52 38.38
N ALA A 710 59.51 -32.63 39.33
CA ALA A 710 59.80 -33.92 39.97
C ALA A 710 59.87 -33.79 41.51
N PRO A 711 59.35 -34.77 42.28
CA PRO A 711 59.48 -34.80 43.72
C PRO A 711 60.90 -35.17 44.16
N ILE A 712 61.45 -34.50 45.21
CA ILE A 712 62.65 -34.86 45.83
C ILE A 712 62.33 -35.38 47.22
N ASN A 713 62.78 -36.62 47.54
CA ASN A 713 62.61 -37.22 48.86
C ASN A 713 63.78 -36.81 49.84
N GLY A 714 64.29 -35.58 49.64
CA GLY A 714 65.31 -34.99 50.51
C GLY A 714 66.80 -35.38 50.20
N LYS A 715 67.05 -36.45 49.53
CA LYS A 715 68.40 -36.91 49.14
C LYS A 715 68.39 -37.44 47.71
N LEU A 716 69.44 -37.12 46.94
CA LEU A 716 69.78 -37.69 45.62
C LEU A 716 71.26 -38.19 45.65
N THR A 717 71.54 -39.19 44.90
CA THR A 717 72.94 -39.51 44.56
C THR A 717 73.43 -38.58 43.46
N VAL A 718 74.80 -38.55 43.23
CA VAL A 718 75.37 -37.74 42.11
C VAL A 718 74.70 -38.14 40.74
N GLU A 719 74.55 -39.46 40.55
CA GLU A 719 73.99 -40.04 39.32
C GLU A 719 72.47 -39.62 39.16
N GLU A 720 71.67 -39.71 40.23
CA GLU A 720 70.28 -39.29 40.27
C GLU A 720 70.21 -37.74 40.04
N ALA A 721 71.10 -36.95 40.66
CA ALA A 721 71.10 -35.52 40.46
C ALA A 721 71.44 -35.10 39.01
N ALA A 722 72.34 -35.88 38.35
CA ALA A 722 72.65 -35.61 36.95
C ALA A 722 71.49 -35.86 35.97
N ALA A 723 70.58 -36.74 36.32
CA ALA A 723 69.42 -37.14 35.55
C ALA A 723 68.13 -36.45 36.06
N PHE A 724 68.16 -35.65 37.14
CA PHE A 724 66.97 -35.06 37.78
C PHE A 724 66.49 -33.83 37.12
N ASP A 725 65.15 -33.73 36.85
CA ASP A 725 64.53 -32.50 36.42
C ASP A 725 64.39 -31.53 37.63
N PHE A 726 65.35 -30.64 37.77
CA PHE A 726 65.30 -29.54 38.76
C PHE A 726 64.34 -28.42 38.40
N GLY A 727 63.50 -28.55 37.36
CA GLY A 727 62.58 -27.53 36.89
C GLY A 727 61.28 -27.44 37.71
N ALA A 728 60.60 -26.40 37.47
CA ALA A 728 59.21 -26.20 37.91
C ALA A 728 58.41 -25.65 36.73
N THR A 729 57.15 -26.04 36.71
CA THR A 729 56.18 -25.61 35.68
C THR A 729 55.27 -24.52 36.22
N LEU A 730 55.24 -23.39 35.54
CA LEU A 730 54.30 -22.32 35.78
C LEU A 730 52.88 -22.74 35.28
N ARG A 731 51.88 -22.63 36.14
CA ARG A 731 50.50 -22.97 35.87
C ARG A 731 49.58 -21.80 36.15
N TYR A 732 48.59 -21.64 35.29
CA TYR A 732 47.46 -20.70 35.44
C TYR A 732 46.16 -21.50 35.35
N ASN A 733 45.27 -21.35 36.30
CA ASN A 733 44.03 -22.13 36.38
C ASN A 733 44.31 -23.65 36.23
N GLU A 734 45.30 -24.17 36.92
CA GLU A 734 45.70 -25.57 36.93
C GLU A 734 46.34 -26.09 35.62
N LYS A 735 46.39 -25.30 34.57
CA LYS A 735 46.97 -25.65 33.25
C LYS A 735 48.41 -25.12 33.14
N PRO A 736 49.33 -25.83 32.52
CA PRO A 736 50.63 -25.28 32.21
C PRO A 736 50.51 -24.04 31.31
N VAL A 737 51.22 -22.98 31.66
CA VAL A 737 51.36 -21.80 30.78
C VAL A 737 52.26 -22.21 29.60
N ALA A 738 51.89 -21.81 28.38
CA ALA A 738 52.65 -22.21 27.18
C ALA A 738 54.10 -21.67 27.21
N ASP A 739 54.25 -20.40 27.62
CA ASP A 739 55.57 -19.78 27.79
C ASP A 739 56.08 -19.95 29.22
N GLN A 740 57.13 -20.69 29.37
CA GLN A 740 57.86 -20.93 30.65
C GLN A 740 59.11 -20.11 30.78
N SER A 741 59.42 -19.18 29.88
CA SER A 741 60.67 -18.42 29.83
C SER A 741 60.91 -17.55 31.06
N SER A 742 59.80 -17.10 31.72
CA SER A 742 59.88 -16.31 32.97
C SER A 742 60.30 -17.11 34.20
N VAL A 743 60.23 -18.46 34.14
CA VAL A 743 60.59 -19.31 35.27
C VAL A 743 62.12 -19.41 35.41
N LYS A 744 62.60 -18.99 36.56
CA LYS A 744 64.04 -19.04 36.87
C LYS A 744 64.31 -19.89 38.12
N CYS A 745 65.18 -20.81 37.95
CA CYS A 745 65.66 -21.70 39.08
C CYS A 745 66.96 -21.14 39.59
N LEU A 746 67.00 -20.88 40.89
CA LEU A 746 68.14 -20.36 41.60
C LEU A 746 68.61 -21.37 42.65
N TYR A 747 69.90 -21.67 42.67
CA TYR A 747 70.50 -22.65 43.57
C TYR A 747 71.47 -21.99 44.52
N THR A 748 71.34 -22.31 45.84
CA THR A 748 72.24 -21.82 46.89
C THR A 748 72.55 -23.01 47.76
N GLY A 749 73.78 -23.08 48.25
CA GLY A 749 74.16 -24.21 49.13
C GLY A 749 75.60 -24.20 49.45
N ILE A 750 76.04 -25.35 50.03
CA ILE A 750 77.39 -25.57 50.38
C ILE A 750 77.74 -27.01 49.96
N THR A 751 78.87 -27.20 49.22
CA THR A 751 79.38 -28.53 48.86
C THR A 751 79.91 -29.27 50.05
N SER A 752 80.08 -30.54 49.97
CA SER A 752 80.73 -31.36 50.99
C SER A 752 82.15 -30.90 51.30
N ASN A 753 82.77 -30.13 50.39
CA ASN A 753 84.13 -29.55 50.50
C ASN A 753 84.05 -28.09 51.05
N TRP A 754 82.97 -27.71 51.62
CA TRP A 754 82.71 -26.37 52.18
C TRP A 754 82.88 -25.22 51.20
N GLN A 755 82.71 -25.48 49.92
CA GLN A 755 82.63 -24.43 48.91
C GLN A 755 81.20 -23.86 48.79
N SER A 756 81.12 -22.55 48.79
CA SER A 756 79.81 -21.83 48.64
C SER A 756 79.32 -22.02 47.26
N TYR A 757 78.01 -22.39 47.19
CA TYR A 757 77.22 -22.41 45.97
C TYR A 757 76.14 -21.32 46.11
N SER A 758 76.40 -20.21 45.45
CA SER A 758 75.64 -19.00 45.75
C SER A 758 74.80 -18.49 44.51
N CYS A 759 73.55 -18.49 44.67
CA CYS A 759 72.53 -17.87 43.79
C CYS A 759 72.83 -18.08 42.26
N THR A 760 73.19 -19.27 41.89
CA THR A 760 73.45 -19.62 40.48
C THR A 760 72.19 -20.27 39.82
N THR A 761 72.04 -20.13 38.50
CA THR A 761 71.04 -20.82 37.71
C THR A 761 71.42 -22.20 37.27
N THR A 762 72.67 -22.61 37.49
CA THR A 762 73.16 -23.94 37.15
C THR A 762 72.81 -24.93 38.24
N PRO A 763 72.16 -26.08 37.92
CA PRO A 763 71.89 -27.13 38.90
C PRO A 763 73.19 -27.66 39.52
N PRO A 764 73.17 -27.91 40.85
CA PRO A 764 74.36 -28.50 41.50
C PRO A 764 74.56 -29.97 41.13
N SER A 765 75.80 -30.36 40.85
CA SER A 765 76.17 -31.77 40.51
C SER A 765 77.11 -32.38 41.52
N GLU A 766 77.56 -31.65 42.52
CA GLU A 766 78.54 -32.17 43.53
C GLU A 766 77.82 -32.52 44.81
N PRO A 767 78.35 -33.50 45.61
CA PRO A 767 77.80 -33.80 46.93
C PRO A 767 77.79 -32.55 47.82
N GLY A 768 76.65 -32.24 48.49
CA GLY A 768 76.46 -31.05 49.32
C GLY A 768 75.02 -30.89 49.77
N ARG A 769 74.82 -29.78 50.45
CA ARG A 769 73.44 -29.35 50.86
C ARG A 769 73.06 -28.14 50.15
N TYR A 770 71.89 -28.17 49.54
CA TYR A 770 71.43 -27.19 48.62
C TYR A 770 69.96 -26.70 48.90
N VAL A 771 69.69 -25.49 48.57
CA VAL A 771 68.35 -24.92 48.52
C VAL A 771 68.13 -24.47 47.11
N MET A 772 67.03 -24.90 46.52
CA MET A 772 66.56 -24.47 45.26
C MET A 772 65.38 -23.52 45.44
N THR A 773 65.45 -22.35 44.89
CA THR A 773 64.31 -21.38 44.84
C THR A 773 63.95 -21.20 43.40
N VAL A 774 62.66 -21.31 43.12
CA VAL A 774 62.12 -21.04 41.80
C VAL A 774 61.28 -19.76 41.90
N VAL A 775 61.56 -18.83 41.00
CA VAL A 775 60.82 -17.55 40.88
C VAL A 775 60.37 -17.33 39.47
N THR A 776 59.37 -16.52 39.30
CA THR A 776 59.00 -15.95 38.01
C THR A 776 59.59 -14.54 37.92
N LEU A 777 60.37 -14.26 36.86
CA LEU A 777 60.89 -12.94 36.58
C LEU A 777 60.32 -12.38 35.30
N GLY A 778 59.41 -11.39 35.42
CA GLY A 778 58.69 -10.83 34.29
C GLY A 778 57.63 -11.75 33.76
N GLY A 779 57.17 -11.51 32.52
CA GLY A 779 56.17 -12.29 31.81
C GLY A 779 54.73 -11.94 32.23
N ASN A 780 53.78 -12.58 31.58
CA ASN A 780 52.35 -12.36 31.76
C ASN A 780 51.74 -13.08 32.96
N TYR A 781 52.47 -14.00 33.59
CA TYR A 781 52.02 -14.78 34.74
C TYR A 781 53.07 -14.77 35.81
N GLN A 782 52.75 -14.32 37.00
CA GLN A 782 53.69 -14.21 38.12
C GLN A 782 53.19 -15.01 39.31
N ALA A 783 54.00 -16.01 39.73
CA ALA A 783 53.69 -16.87 40.84
C ALA A 783 54.52 -16.51 42.08
N ALA A 784 53.96 -16.81 43.22
CA ALA A 784 54.77 -16.76 44.47
C ALA A 784 55.99 -17.75 44.35
N PRO A 785 57.14 -17.31 44.83
CA PRO A 785 58.30 -18.19 44.84
C PRO A 785 58.07 -19.49 45.58
N ILE A 786 58.61 -20.58 45.08
CA ILE A 786 58.60 -21.85 45.78
C ILE A 786 60.07 -22.24 46.06
N THR A 787 60.29 -22.85 47.30
CA THR A 787 61.62 -23.19 47.77
C THR A 787 61.64 -24.64 48.30
N ARG A 788 62.65 -25.34 48.03
CA ARG A 788 62.93 -26.67 48.62
C ARG A 788 64.36 -26.85 48.91
N SER A 789 64.67 -27.62 50.01
CA SER A 789 66.03 -28.06 50.35
C SER A 789 66.26 -29.51 49.97
N PHE A 790 67.51 -29.86 49.59
CA PHE A 790 67.88 -31.21 49.21
C PHE A 790 69.37 -31.44 49.49
N GLN A 791 69.75 -32.67 49.55
CA GLN A 791 71.11 -33.04 49.69
C GLN A 791 71.53 -33.97 48.55
N ILE A 792 72.71 -33.73 47.96
CA ILE A 792 73.36 -34.63 47.04
C ILE A 792 74.39 -35.43 47.84
N THR A 793 74.35 -36.77 47.77
CA THR A 793 75.27 -37.69 48.46
C THR A 793 76.13 -38.37 47.38
N LYS A 794 77.25 -38.86 47.81
CA LYS A 794 78.12 -39.68 46.92
C LYS A 794 77.42 -40.92 46.46
#